data_f5c838c44f7a288acc1ab7265f819237
#
_entry.id   f5c838c44f7a288acc1ab7265f819237
#
_cell.length_a   1.000
_cell.length_b   1.000
_cell.length_c   1.000
_cell.angle_alpha   90.00
_cell.angle_beta   90.00
_cell.angle_gamma   90.00
#
_symmetry.space_group_name_H-M   'P 1'
#
loop_
_entity.id
_entity.type
_entity.pdbx_description
1 polymer ?
#
loop_
_entity_poly.entity_id
_entity_poly.type
_entity_poly.pdbx_seq_one_letter_code
_entity_poly.pdbx_strand_id
1 'polypeptide(L)'
;MAALFFLSHAAQAAKTAPQADSPRQPAIQLGAPFCDNMVLQREMAVPVWGWSKPGTQITVEFAPRQGSGQAGQKKTAAAGADDKWIVRLDPLKASFDPAEMVVTDSTGKRVVLKNILVGEVWMASGQSNMQWKAGKSSCRSLTVEPVGDKKVHPIREFEVTSVTAQLFPIEKATGAWQDGSYNDYSAIAFAFAHKLYEELNVPIGILNCSWSSTQIEAWVPRQGWAAAEDDYGKAIHQKCLQTDPTTPEHGEAWNAFYKSLEDQIARSEALTKKGEKAKEIGAPVPGNMKSNRDASWLFNGRMNPVVPYAIRGAIWNQGWHNRSGGLTYYNNLHSMIRGWRIVWDKPELPVYFHQFYCPDQTDKPGIDSTAEMRLGTWMARDIPNAGMASQIDIGGAIHYSSKVTPGRRLALHALKNQYGRKVAAEGPMFKSYEIRGDKVIVTFDCVEGGLVVADTAFNRSKEKDATGFADPKVIENGEERVKLFWLAGEDRVWHPASFEIQGDKVVVRSDAVKKPRGVSYGSGGIGFQPCLYNKALLPMTPFIQYDNEMVTTKTWPDKKLKLAGAAADATPVRENPGADAAAAEDDPATDAAPAEKDPANGSRLQLYGKMPLLSVQFRDDAVLQADKPVTIWGSTRNYGEWQGEPEKGDCKVHFEFGDIKKVISVTPDMAEWQVTLPPMKAGPKPYTLKVGFTIDGELVHERVAVGIVFGDVWYVAAPAGKFKVPKGKPSGQIVRMIENQSKRDGKDAPSRFSVCVSRTPRIKGANGKWGNRFASYWKDPSGLAAALGHSIAAKTNRPVGVIFMQTKTNGPIKNWIAPGFLKDAPSLMEDYKTVGSKYPDNPYYVANVRRYIAEWKAYWGEHIPAMMKTKAVPDGSSWGHYPSPKPDVGDSTATWTYNVYTHCFTPAALSGIVFLSSESMVADDQGGNFGPEMSVLANCFKTRFGGEDVPFIYTVPSKALAPKVTSPVAIKGKSAAVELDDWSQVGGVIEAVAKQAAAE
;
A
#
# COMPACT_ATOMS: atom_id res chain seq x y z
N MET A 1 12.51 -46.05 -23.17
CA MET A 1 11.70 -46.38 -21.96
C MET A 1 11.98 -45.43 -20.78
N ALA A 2 11.87 -44.12 -21.00
CA ALA A 2 12.08 -43.12 -19.95
C ALA A 2 11.03 -41.99 -20.01
N ALA A 3 9.96 -42.15 -20.79
CA ALA A 3 8.95 -41.13 -20.98
C ALA A 3 7.57 -41.51 -20.39
N LEU A 4 7.49 -42.60 -19.63
CA LEU A 4 6.20 -43.11 -19.07
C LEU A 4 6.11 -43.04 -17.53
N PHE A 5 7.11 -42.47 -16.85
CA PHE A 5 7.11 -42.39 -15.38
C PHE A 5 6.69 -41.03 -14.80
N PHE A 6 6.53 -40.01 -15.63
CA PHE A 6 6.17 -38.64 -15.15
C PHE A 6 4.66 -38.33 -15.17
N LEU A 7 3.82 -39.21 -15.67
CA LEU A 7 2.34 -39.02 -15.70
C LEU A 7 1.60 -39.68 -14.55
N SER A 8 2.27 -40.41 -13.64
CA SER A 8 1.60 -41.13 -12.55
C SER A 8 1.52 -40.39 -11.21
N HIS A 9 2.30 -39.33 -11.00
CA HIS A 9 2.27 -38.57 -9.73
C HIS A 9 1.32 -37.37 -9.72
N ALA A 10 1.00 -36.80 -10.88
CA ALA A 10 -0.02 -35.76 -11.00
C ALA A 10 -1.46 -36.29 -10.87
N ALA A 11 -1.67 -37.59 -11.12
CA ALA A 11 -2.99 -38.24 -11.00
C ALA A 11 -3.29 -38.78 -9.59
N GLN A 12 -2.32 -38.83 -8.68
CA GLN A 12 -2.48 -39.39 -7.34
C GLN A 12 -2.74 -38.36 -6.23
N ALA A 13 -2.42 -37.06 -6.50
CA ALA A 13 -2.80 -35.96 -5.62
C ALA A 13 -4.26 -35.50 -5.81
N ALA A 14 -4.94 -35.99 -6.83
CA ALA A 14 -6.34 -35.65 -7.12
C ALA A 14 -7.36 -36.66 -6.55
N LYS A 15 -6.94 -37.66 -5.79
CA LYS A 15 -7.81 -38.78 -5.38
C LYS A 15 -8.09 -38.94 -3.90
N THR A 16 -7.82 -37.98 -3.03
CA THR A 16 -8.24 -38.06 -1.63
C THR A 16 -8.65 -36.72 -1.03
N ALA A 17 -9.47 -35.95 -1.75
CA ALA A 17 -10.38 -35.02 -1.09
C ALA A 17 -11.74 -35.74 -1.01
N PRO A 18 -12.42 -35.81 0.18
CA PRO A 18 -13.80 -36.23 0.21
C PRO A 18 -14.58 -35.29 -0.72
N GLN A 19 -15.34 -35.83 -1.67
CA GLN A 19 -16.38 -35.10 -2.34
C GLN A 19 -17.33 -34.62 -1.22
N ALA A 20 -17.10 -33.40 -0.74
CA ALA A 20 -18.13 -32.66 -0.06
C ALA A 20 -19.27 -32.55 -1.09
N ASP A 21 -20.41 -33.09 -0.78
CA ASP A 21 -21.65 -32.85 -1.50
C ASP A 21 -21.70 -31.34 -1.76
N SER A 22 -21.61 -30.95 -3.03
CA SER A 22 -21.78 -29.56 -3.42
C SER A 22 -23.12 -29.13 -2.85
N PRO A 23 -23.20 -28.08 -2.01
CA PRO A 23 -24.48 -27.63 -1.49
C PRO A 23 -25.37 -27.43 -2.72
N ARG A 24 -26.48 -28.18 -2.82
CA ARG A 24 -27.44 -28.05 -3.90
C ARG A 24 -27.76 -26.59 -4.03
N GLN A 25 -27.31 -25.95 -5.08
CA GLN A 25 -27.62 -24.54 -5.33
C GLN A 25 -29.15 -24.37 -5.22
N PRO A 26 -29.65 -23.39 -4.48
CA PRO A 26 -31.09 -23.15 -4.39
C PRO A 26 -31.63 -22.98 -5.79
N ALA A 27 -32.79 -23.53 -6.07
CA ALA A 27 -33.38 -23.48 -7.41
C ALA A 27 -33.68 -22.04 -7.87
N ILE A 28 -33.74 -21.10 -6.90
CA ILE A 28 -33.89 -19.66 -7.12
C ILE A 28 -32.69 -19.00 -6.43
N GLN A 29 -31.85 -18.36 -7.19
CA GLN A 29 -30.76 -17.49 -6.67
C GLN A 29 -31.20 -16.04 -6.86
N LEU A 30 -31.11 -15.24 -5.80
CA LEU A 30 -31.44 -13.81 -5.83
C LEU A 30 -30.17 -12.96 -6.03
N GLY A 31 -30.35 -11.77 -6.60
CA GLY A 31 -29.28 -10.74 -6.63
C GLY A 31 -28.83 -10.38 -5.23
N ALA A 32 -27.54 -10.03 -5.07
CA ALA A 32 -26.90 -9.84 -3.78
C ALA A 32 -27.65 -8.94 -2.77
N PRO A 33 -28.32 -7.84 -3.16
CA PRO A 33 -29.02 -6.98 -2.21
C PRO A 33 -30.34 -7.57 -1.67
N PHE A 34 -30.87 -8.64 -2.30
CA PHE A 34 -32.15 -9.24 -1.87
C PHE A 34 -31.92 -10.28 -0.79
N CYS A 35 -31.89 -9.82 0.44
CA CYS A 35 -31.82 -10.64 1.65
C CYS A 35 -32.63 -9.94 2.77
N ASP A 36 -32.72 -10.60 3.92
CA ASP A 36 -33.41 -10.06 5.08
C ASP A 36 -32.84 -8.69 5.47
N ASN A 37 -33.67 -7.85 6.09
CA ASN A 37 -33.34 -6.51 6.56
C ASN A 37 -33.12 -5.47 5.44
N MET A 38 -33.38 -5.76 4.17
CA MET A 38 -33.16 -4.80 3.09
C MET A 38 -34.06 -3.57 3.19
N VAL A 39 -33.60 -2.48 2.57
CA VAL A 39 -34.40 -1.27 2.35
C VAL A 39 -34.66 -1.13 0.87
N LEU A 40 -35.92 -1.09 0.43
CA LEU A 40 -36.32 -0.86 -0.95
C LEU A 40 -36.53 0.64 -1.22
N GLN A 41 -36.13 1.10 -2.40
CA GLN A 41 -36.30 2.48 -2.79
C GLN A 41 -37.78 2.83 -3.00
N ARG A 42 -38.23 3.90 -2.35
CA ARG A 42 -39.59 4.45 -2.52
C ARG A 42 -39.72 5.26 -3.80
N GLU A 43 -40.98 5.43 -4.24
CA GLU A 43 -41.40 6.37 -5.29
C GLU A 43 -40.73 6.17 -6.66
N MET A 44 -40.27 4.99 -6.93
CA MET A 44 -39.81 4.56 -8.24
C MET A 44 -39.98 3.06 -8.40
N ALA A 45 -39.95 2.59 -9.65
CA ALA A 45 -40.04 1.17 -9.93
C ALA A 45 -38.87 0.42 -9.27
N VAL A 46 -39.16 -0.70 -8.60
CA VAL A 46 -38.16 -1.51 -7.89
C VAL A 46 -37.84 -2.78 -8.70
N PRO A 47 -36.70 -2.85 -9.39
CA PRO A 47 -36.25 -4.07 -10.05
C PRO A 47 -35.86 -5.11 -9.01
N VAL A 48 -36.44 -6.28 -9.08
CA VAL A 48 -36.08 -7.49 -8.31
C VAL A 48 -35.59 -8.53 -9.32
N TRP A 49 -34.39 -9.06 -9.12
CA TRP A 49 -33.81 -9.99 -10.08
C TRP A 49 -33.10 -11.16 -9.41
N GLY A 50 -32.81 -12.14 -10.22
CA GLY A 50 -32.06 -13.33 -9.82
C GLY A 50 -31.88 -14.29 -10.99
N TRP A 51 -31.55 -15.54 -10.66
CA TRP A 51 -31.24 -16.57 -11.63
C TRP A 51 -32.05 -17.83 -11.31
N SER A 52 -32.49 -18.51 -12.37
CA SER A 52 -33.16 -19.78 -12.32
C SER A 52 -32.95 -20.49 -13.66
N LYS A 53 -33.37 -21.74 -13.78
CA LYS A 53 -33.30 -22.46 -15.09
C LYS A 53 -34.05 -21.66 -16.15
N PRO A 54 -33.49 -21.54 -17.39
CA PRO A 54 -34.18 -20.88 -18.50
C PRO A 54 -35.62 -21.38 -18.67
N GLY A 55 -36.51 -20.43 -18.91
CA GLY A 55 -37.94 -20.73 -19.08
C GLY A 55 -38.74 -20.90 -17.79
N THR A 56 -38.10 -20.97 -16.61
CA THR A 56 -38.80 -21.06 -15.33
C THR A 56 -39.58 -19.78 -15.07
N GLN A 57 -40.85 -19.87 -14.77
CA GLN A 57 -41.69 -18.76 -14.34
C GLN A 57 -41.38 -18.43 -12.86
N ILE A 58 -41.06 -17.19 -12.60
CA ILE A 58 -40.76 -16.66 -11.24
C ILE A 58 -41.83 -15.64 -10.87
N THR A 59 -42.41 -15.84 -9.71
CA THR A 59 -43.38 -14.91 -9.13
C THR A 59 -42.78 -14.22 -7.93
N VAL A 60 -42.80 -12.88 -7.89
CA VAL A 60 -42.43 -12.05 -6.77
C VAL A 60 -43.67 -11.47 -6.13
N GLU A 61 -43.89 -11.78 -4.88
CA GLU A 61 -45.00 -11.25 -4.07
C GLU A 61 -44.41 -10.34 -2.98
N PHE A 62 -44.74 -9.05 -3.02
CA PHE A 62 -44.41 -8.11 -1.96
C PHE A 62 -45.62 -7.90 -1.08
N ALA A 63 -45.52 -8.29 0.18
CA ALA A 63 -46.61 -8.27 1.17
C ALA A 63 -46.33 -7.23 2.26
N PRO A 64 -46.81 -5.97 2.10
CA PRO A 64 -46.70 -4.99 3.16
C PRO A 64 -47.63 -5.40 4.34
N ARG A 65 -47.30 -4.94 5.52
CA ARG A 65 -48.12 -5.20 6.71
C ARG A 65 -49.54 -4.64 6.50
N GLN A 66 -50.54 -5.38 6.96
CA GLN A 66 -51.91 -4.92 6.97
C GLN A 66 -52.04 -3.61 7.79
N GLY A 67 -52.65 -2.60 7.20
CA GLY A 67 -52.77 -1.26 7.80
C GLY A 67 -51.67 -0.27 7.44
N SER A 68 -50.61 -0.68 6.72
CA SER A 68 -49.50 0.21 6.28
C SER A 68 -49.91 1.24 5.20
N GLY A 69 -51.12 1.17 4.67
CA GLY A 69 -51.59 2.06 3.60
C GLY A 69 -50.96 1.76 2.23
N GLN A 70 -50.24 0.66 2.09
CA GLN A 70 -49.66 0.18 0.82
C GLN A 70 -50.32 -1.10 0.38
N ALA A 71 -50.64 -1.21 -0.90
CA ALA A 71 -51.16 -2.44 -1.50
C ALA A 71 -50.07 -3.46 -1.70
N GLY A 72 -50.38 -4.74 -1.49
CA GLY A 72 -49.50 -5.84 -1.88
C GLY A 72 -49.36 -5.92 -3.40
N GLN A 73 -48.24 -6.41 -3.86
CA GLN A 73 -47.98 -6.57 -5.30
C GLN A 73 -47.59 -8.02 -5.63
N LYS A 74 -48.09 -8.52 -6.77
CA LYS A 74 -47.69 -9.82 -7.30
C LYS A 74 -47.33 -9.65 -8.75
N LYS A 75 -46.10 -9.96 -9.11
CA LYS A 75 -45.59 -9.82 -10.50
C LYS A 75 -44.86 -11.09 -10.88
N THR A 76 -44.88 -11.43 -12.17
CA THR A 76 -44.24 -12.65 -12.69
C THR A 76 -43.38 -12.35 -13.89
N ALA A 77 -42.25 -13.06 -14.03
CA ALA A 77 -41.37 -13.04 -15.19
C ALA A 77 -40.79 -14.43 -15.44
N ALA A 78 -40.45 -14.76 -16.69
CA ALA A 78 -39.72 -15.97 -17.04
C ALA A 78 -38.20 -15.71 -16.97
N ALA A 79 -37.45 -16.72 -16.56
CA ALA A 79 -35.99 -16.70 -16.69
C ALA A 79 -35.59 -16.77 -18.17
N GLY A 80 -34.71 -15.86 -18.58
CA GLY A 80 -34.20 -15.81 -19.97
C GLY A 80 -33.23 -16.96 -20.29
N ALA A 81 -32.77 -16.98 -21.54
CA ALA A 81 -31.80 -17.97 -22.02
C ALA A 81 -30.43 -17.86 -21.25
N ASP A 82 -30.17 -16.72 -20.68
CA ASP A 82 -28.99 -16.42 -19.81
C ASP A 82 -29.23 -16.74 -18.33
N ASP A 83 -30.30 -17.54 -18.03
CA ASP A 83 -30.77 -17.92 -16.70
C ASP A 83 -31.28 -16.76 -15.82
N LYS A 84 -31.18 -15.52 -16.25
CA LYS A 84 -31.56 -14.31 -15.49
C LYS A 84 -33.05 -14.01 -15.65
N TRP A 85 -33.66 -13.59 -14.56
CA TRP A 85 -35.02 -13.04 -14.54
C TRP A 85 -35.02 -11.70 -13.83
N ILE A 86 -35.94 -10.84 -14.21
CA ILE A 86 -36.15 -9.55 -13.56
C ILE A 86 -37.66 -9.25 -13.52
N VAL A 87 -38.11 -8.88 -12.35
CA VAL A 87 -39.46 -8.38 -12.06
C VAL A 87 -39.36 -6.95 -11.64
N ARG A 88 -40.28 -6.08 -12.08
CA ARG A 88 -40.32 -4.68 -11.64
C ARG A 88 -41.59 -4.47 -10.82
N LEU A 89 -41.41 -4.21 -9.51
CA LEU A 89 -42.51 -3.75 -8.67
C LEU A 89 -42.84 -2.29 -9.02
N ASP A 90 -44.12 -1.94 -8.89
CA ASP A 90 -44.56 -0.55 -9.03
C ASP A 90 -44.01 0.30 -7.88
N PRO A 91 -43.97 1.63 -8.02
CA PRO A 91 -43.49 2.54 -6.98
C PRO A 91 -44.11 2.27 -5.60
N LEU A 92 -43.22 2.14 -4.59
CA LEU A 92 -43.60 1.87 -3.21
C LEU A 92 -43.70 3.17 -2.40
N LYS A 93 -44.54 3.20 -1.36
CA LYS A 93 -44.58 4.31 -0.37
C LYS A 93 -43.61 3.99 0.78
N ALA A 94 -42.98 5.03 1.36
CA ALA A 94 -42.14 4.88 2.53
C ALA A 94 -42.90 4.24 3.70
N SER A 95 -42.27 3.33 4.42
CA SER A 95 -42.82 2.66 5.58
C SER A 95 -41.75 2.15 6.53
N PHE A 96 -41.93 2.38 7.83
CA PHE A 96 -41.20 1.76 8.92
C PHE A 96 -41.82 0.41 9.31
N ASP A 97 -43.01 0.07 8.82
CA ASP A 97 -43.60 -1.24 9.08
C ASP A 97 -42.87 -2.30 8.25
N PRO A 98 -42.26 -3.31 8.89
CA PRO A 98 -41.55 -4.34 8.16
C PRO A 98 -42.48 -5.17 7.27
N ALA A 99 -42.10 -5.27 6.01
CA ALA A 99 -42.77 -6.08 4.99
C ALA A 99 -42.05 -7.42 4.78
N GLU A 100 -42.72 -8.33 4.04
CA GLU A 100 -42.14 -9.57 3.55
C GLU A 100 -42.17 -9.59 2.01
N MET A 101 -41.19 -10.27 1.40
CA MET A 101 -41.16 -10.58 -0.02
C MET A 101 -41.02 -12.08 -0.19
N VAL A 102 -41.88 -12.64 -1.01
CA VAL A 102 -41.86 -14.07 -1.35
C VAL A 102 -41.55 -14.22 -2.81
N VAL A 103 -40.50 -14.97 -3.12
CA VAL A 103 -40.12 -15.32 -4.48
C VAL A 103 -40.37 -16.80 -4.69
N THR A 104 -41.27 -17.16 -5.64
CA THR A 104 -41.66 -18.54 -5.89
C THR A 104 -41.42 -18.89 -7.35
N ASP A 105 -40.86 -20.07 -7.63
CA ASP A 105 -40.73 -20.60 -8.99
C ASP A 105 -41.92 -21.48 -9.38
N SER A 106 -42.05 -21.76 -10.67
CA SER A 106 -43.11 -22.64 -11.20
C SER A 106 -43.07 -24.11 -10.73
N THR A 107 -41.98 -24.50 -10.01
CA THR A 107 -41.85 -25.81 -9.37
C THR A 107 -42.34 -25.83 -7.93
N GLY A 108 -42.78 -24.69 -7.41
CA GLY A 108 -43.24 -24.52 -6.03
C GLY A 108 -42.13 -24.23 -5.01
N LYS A 109 -40.87 -24.08 -5.43
CA LYS A 109 -39.80 -23.65 -4.54
C LYS A 109 -39.94 -22.17 -4.24
N ARG A 110 -39.69 -21.79 -2.97
CA ARG A 110 -39.89 -20.42 -2.53
C ARG A 110 -38.72 -19.93 -1.65
N VAL A 111 -38.43 -18.66 -1.78
CA VAL A 111 -37.55 -17.90 -0.89
C VAL A 111 -38.39 -16.82 -0.21
N VAL A 112 -38.26 -16.68 1.09
CA VAL A 112 -38.97 -15.66 1.88
C VAL A 112 -37.96 -14.73 2.48
N LEU A 113 -38.11 -13.44 2.17
CA LEU A 113 -37.28 -12.36 2.71
C LEU A 113 -38.11 -11.54 3.70
N LYS A 114 -37.52 -11.25 4.85
CA LYS A 114 -38.21 -10.65 5.99
C LYS A 114 -37.60 -9.31 6.41
N ASN A 115 -38.34 -8.58 7.23
CA ASN A 115 -37.93 -7.33 7.84
C ASN A 115 -37.53 -6.26 6.79
N ILE A 116 -38.32 -6.17 5.72
CA ILE A 116 -38.06 -5.25 4.61
C ILE A 116 -38.67 -3.89 4.92
N LEU A 117 -37.88 -2.83 4.82
CA LEU A 117 -38.36 -1.46 4.92
C LEU A 117 -38.46 -0.81 3.55
N VAL A 118 -39.27 0.22 3.43
CA VAL A 118 -39.36 1.05 2.21
C VAL A 118 -38.97 2.47 2.57
N GLY A 119 -37.94 3.01 1.88
CA GLY A 119 -37.40 4.32 2.18
C GLY A 119 -36.51 4.87 1.08
N GLU A 120 -35.52 5.64 1.43
CA GLU A 120 -34.51 6.14 0.49
C GLU A 120 -33.29 5.23 0.47
N VAL A 121 -32.83 4.85 -0.71
CA VAL A 121 -31.60 4.05 -0.87
C VAL A 121 -30.53 4.85 -1.61
N TRP A 122 -29.35 4.92 -1.02
CA TRP A 122 -28.21 5.61 -1.59
C TRP A 122 -26.99 4.70 -1.69
N MET A 123 -26.28 4.79 -2.79
CA MET A 123 -24.99 4.12 -2.93
C MET A 123 -23.88 4.99 -2.35
N ALA A 124 -23.00 4.41 -1.54
CA ALA A 124 -21.81 5.05 -0.97
C ALA A 124 -20.56 4.36 -1.46
N SER A 125 -19.67 5.08 -2.13
CA SER A 125 -18.44 4.50 -2.65
C SER A 125 -17.25 5.44 -2.49
N GLY A 126 -16.05 4.89 -2.62
CA GLY A 126 -14.78 5.61 -2.44
C GLY A 126 -13.68 4.76 -1.82
N GLN A 127 -12.74 5.43 -1.16
CA GLN A 127 -11.61 4.74 -0.53
C GLN A 127 -11.70 4.74 1.01
N SER A 128 -10.57 4.62 1.68
CA SER A 128 -10.46 4.42 3.14
C SER A 128 -11.31 5.37 4.00
N ASN A 129 -11.42 6.65 3.63
CA ASN A 129 -12.25 7.59 4.39
C ASN A 129 -13.75 7.27 4.28
N MET A 130 -14.22 6.71 3.14
CA MET A 130 -15.58 6.20 3.01
C MET A 130 -15.75 4.85 3.73
N GLN A 131 -14.75 3.98 3.68
CA GLN A 131 -14.78 2.67 4.34
C GLN A 131 -14.64 2.75 5.87
N TRP A 132 -14.16 3.88 6.41
CA TRP A 132 -13.89 4.07 7.83
C TRP A 132 -15.14 3.84 8.66
N LYS A 133 -15.02 3.06 9.74
CA LYS A 133 -16.16 2.66 10.57
C LYS A 133 -16.63 3.78 11.50
N ALA A 134 -17.95 3.91 11.68
CA ALA A 134 -18.57 4.96 12.48
C ALA A 134 -18.11 4.94 13.94
N GLY A 135 -17.99 3.76 14.55
CA GLY A 135 -17.51 3.61 15.93
C GLY A 135 -16.06 4.04 16.18
N LYS A 136 -15.24 4.15 15.09
CA LYS A 136 -13.86 4.65 15.15
C LYS A 136 -13.73 6.12 14.74
N SER A 137 -14.80 6.89 14.72
CA SER A 137 -14.84 8.28 14.25
C SER A 137 -15.76 9.15 15.12
N SER A 138 -15.89 10.42 14.75
CA SER A 138 -16.85 11.33 15.38
C SER A 138 -18.32 10.85 15.28
N CYS A 139 -18.63 9.96 14.34
CA CYS A 139 -19.98 9.43 14.16
C CYS A 139 -20.48 8.58 15.33
N ARG A 140 -19.58 8.13 16.22
CA ARG A 140 -19.98 7.46 17.48
C ARG A 140 -20.86 8.30 18.39
N SER A 141 -20.87 9.63 18.19
CA SER A 141 -21.75 10.56 18.93
C SER A 141 -23.14 10.68 18.35
N LEU A 142 -23.37 10.18 17.13
CA LEU A 142 -24.69 10.18 16.52
C LEU A 142 -25.51 9.02 17.07
N THR A 143 -26.69 9.33 17.57
CA THR A 143 -27.64 8.34 18.07
C THR A 143 -28.86 8.27 17.16
N VAL A 144 -29.36 7.07 16.94
CA VAL A 144 -30.60 6.84 16.19
C VAL A 144 -31.44 5.84 16.98
N GLU A 145 -32.57 6.30 17.50
CA GLU A 145 -33.45 5.43 18.26
C GLU A 145 -34.26 4.52 17.32
N PRO A 146 -34.48 3.27 17.70
CA PRO A 146 -35.38 2.38 16.98
C PRO A 146 -36.82 2.92 16.96
N VAL A 147 -37.52 2.73 15.85
CA VAL A 147 -38.82 3.28 15.57
C VAL A 147 -39.94 2.25 15.84
N GLY A 148 -41.02 2.70 16.44
CA GLY A 148 -42.27 1.93 16.64
C GLY A 148 -42.15 0.76 17.66
N ASP A 149 -43.28 0.05 17.84
CA ASP A 149 -43.39 -1.05 18.81
C ASP A 149 -42.44 -2.22 18.53
N LYS A 150 -42.04 -2.42 17.27
CA LYS A 150 -41.12 -3.44 16.85
C LYS A 150 -39.65 -3.04 16.95
N LYS A 151 -39.37 -1.83 17.44
CA LYS A 151 -38.00 -1.26 17.59
C LYS A 151 -37.17 -1.40 16.33
N VAL A 152 -37.71 -0.94 15.20
CA VAL A 152 -37.06 -1.09 13.89
C VAL A 152 -35.94 -0.07 13.77
N HIS A 153 -34.76 -0.50 13.37
CA HIS A 153 -33.64 0.39 13.06
C HIS A 153 -33.88 1.08 11.71
N PRO A 154 -34.01 2.42 11.67
CA PRO A 154 -34.40 3.14 10.47
C PRO A 154 -33.28 3.32 9.44
N ILE A 155 -32.02 3.15 9.84
CA ILE A 155 -30.85 3.25 8.95
C ILE A 155 -30.21 1.86 8.86
N ARG A 156 -29.96 1.40 7.63
CA ARG A 156 -29.37 0.09 7.36
C ARG A 156 -28.29 0.19 6.29
N GLU A 157 -27.23 -0.61 6.44
CA GLU A 157 -26.12 -0.65 5.48
C GLU A 157 -25.99 -2.06 4.89
N PHE A 158 -25.87 -2.14 3.57
CA PHE A 158 -25.58 -3.36 2.83
C PHE A 158 -24.13 -3.35 2.35
N GLU A 159 -23.47 -4.50 2.43
CA GLU A 159 -22.15 -4.72 1.86
C GLU A 159 -22.10 -6.07 1.13
N VAL A 160 -21.42 -6.09 -0.05
CA VAL A 160 -21.08 -7.35 -0.72
C VAL A 160 -19.97 -8.05 0.06
N THR A 161 -20.18 -9.30 0.44
CA THR A 161 -19.27 -10.06 1.32
C THR A 161 -18.45 -11.12 0.61
N SER A 162 -18.92 -11.65 -0.53
CA SER A 162 -18.27 -12.77 -1.22
C SER A 162 -17.23 -12.39 -2.26
N VAL A 163 -17.18 -11.12 -2.68
CA VAL A 163 -16.33 -10.65 -3.79
C VAL A 163 -15.73 -9.30 -3.46
N THR A 164 -14.49 -9.05 -3.88
CA THR A 164 -13.85 -7.73 -3.75
C THR A 164 -13.57 -7.14 -5.13
N ALA A 165 -12.43 -7.41 -5.73
CA ALA A 165 -12.03 -6.89 -7.03
C ALA A 165 -12.04 -8.02 -8.05
N GLN A 166 -12.54 -7.75 -9.26
CA GLN A 166 -12.62 -8.75 -10.30
C GLN A 166 -12.33 -8.18 -11.69
N LEU A 167 -11.70 -8.97 -12.50
CA LEU A 167 -11.36 -8.60 -13.87
C LEU A 167 -12.60 -8.35 -14.74
N PHE A 168 -13.65 -9.14 -14.54
CA PHE A 168 -14.94 -9.03 -15.24
C PHE A 168 -16.08 -8.72 -14.28
N PRO A 169 -17.18 -8.10 -14.78
CA PRO A 169 -18.35 -7.84 -13.97
C PRO A 169 -18.95 -9.14 -13.40
N ILE A 170 -18.98 -9.23 -12.08
CA ILE A 170 -19.65 -10.29 -11.34
C ILE A 170 -21.09 -9.88 -11.07
N GLU A 171 -22.04 -10.75 -11.34
CA GLU A 171 -23.45 -10.52 -11.03
C GLU A 171 -23.91 -11.40 -9.86
N LYS A 172 -23.41 -12.63 -9.78
CA LYS A 172 -23.77 -13.61 -8.75
C LYS A 172 -22.82 -13.51 -7.57
N ALA A 173 -23.22 -12.75 -6.58
CA ALA A 173 -22.48 -12.54 -5.34
C ALA A 173 -23.42 -12.67 -4.14
N THR A 174 -22.87 -12.74 -2.94
CA THR A 174 -23.61 -12.66 -1.68
C THR A 174 -23.27 -11.38 -0.94
N GLY A 175 -24.21 -10.91 -0.14
CA GLY A 175 -24.05 -9.74 0.70
C GLY A 175 -24.98 -9.81 1.90
N ALA A 176 -24.89 -8.82 2.78
CA ALA A 176 -25.75 -8.74 3.94
C ALA A 176 -26.14 -7.30 4.27
N TRP A 177 -27.39 -7.09 4.65
CA TRP A 177 -27.87 -5.87 5.28
C TRP A 177 -27.62 -5.95 6.77
N GLN A 178 -26.86 -5.00 7.27
CA GLN A 178 -26.64 -4.81 8.71
C GLN A 178 -27.84 -4.04 9.30
N ASP A 179 -28.34 -4.51 10.44
CA ASP A 179 -29.49 -3.96 11.15
C ASP A 179 -29.14 -3.76 12.63
N GLY A 180 -28.85 -2.54 13.04
CA GLY A 180 -28.71 -2.15 14.44
C GLY A 180 -27.37 -1.69 14.95
N SER A 181 -26.25 -2.29 14.62
CA SER A 181 -24.95 -1.83 15.11
C SER A 181 -24.33 -0.78 14.18
N TYR A 182 -24.69 0.48 14.38
CA TYR A 182 -24.17 1.59 13.58
C TYR A 182 -22.65 1.77 13.68
N ASN A 183 -21.99 1.23 14.70
CA ASN A 183 -20.53 1.29 14.85
C ASN A 183 -19.77 0.70 13.69
N ASP A 184 -20.33 -0.30 13.03
CA ASP A 184 -19.71 -1.00 11.91
C ASP A 184 -20.07 -0.42 10.54
N TYR A 185 -20.91 0.61 10.48
CA TYR A 185 -21.28 1.27 9.23
C TYR A 185 -20.16 2.19 8.72
N SER A 186 -20.17 2.49 7.43
CA SER A 186 -19.37 3.56 6.85
C SER A 186 -19.69 4.89 7.58
N ALA A 187 -18.67 5.50 8.18
CA ALA A 187 -18.87 6.70 8.98
C ALA A 187 -19.47 7.86 8.18
N ILE A 188 -18.94 8.15 6.98
CA ILE A 188 -19.43 9.24 6.12
C ILE A 188 -20.84 8.92 5.63
N ALA A 189 -21.08 7.68 5.17
CA ALA A 189 -22.39 7.28 4.69
C ALA A 189 -23.44 7.24 5.81
N PHE A 190 -23.06 6.83 7.01
CA PHE A 190 -23.92 6.89 8.18
C PHE A 190 -24.29 8.33 8.55
N ALA A 191 -23.32 9.25 8.57
CA ALA A 191 -23.61 10.67 8.86
C ALA A 191 -24.50 11.32 7.78
N PHE A 192 -24.30 10.92 6.52
CA PHE A 192 -25.19 11.31 5.41
C PHE A 192 -26.61 10.78 5.61
N ALA A 193 -26.75 9.49 5.88
CA ALA A 193 -28.04 8.83 6.10
C ALA A 193 -28.75 9.37 7.35
N HIS A 194 -28.00 9.63 8.43
CA HIS A 194 -28.51 10.23 9.64
C HIS A 194 -29.14 11.60 9.36
N LYS A 195 -28.44 12.48 8.62
CA LYS A 195 -28.97 13.79 8.24
C LYS A 195 -30.20 13.68 7.35
N LEU A 196 -30.24 12.73 6.41
CA LEU A 196 -31.44 12.49 5.62
C LEU A 196 -32.59 11.96 6.47
N TYR A 197 -32.33 11.07 7.41
CA TYR A 197 -33.33 10.55 8.33
C TYR A 197 -33.96 11.67 9.20
N GLU A 198 -33.12 12.54 9.77
CA GLU A 198 -33.56 13.72 10.55
C GLU A 198 -34.53 14.59 9.75
N GLU A 199 -34.28 14.82 8.47
CA GLU A 199 -35.02 15.76 7.62
C GLU A 199 -36.25 15.14 6.93
N LEU A 200 -36.21 13.87 6.63
CA LEU A 200 -37.23 13.21 5.81
C LEU A 200 -38.14 12.29 6.62
N ASN A 201 -37.67 11.82 7.77
CA ASN A 201 -38.38 10.86 8.63
C ASN A 201 -38.87 9.62 7.83
N VAL A 202 -37.97 8.99 7.09
CA VAL A 202 -38.21 7.74 6.34
C VAL A 202 -37.03 6.79 6.55
N PRO A 203 -37.21 5.47 6.37
CA PRO A 203 -36.08 4.54 6.39
C PRO A 203 -35.00 4.92 5.37
N ILE A 204 -33.73 4.71 5.72
CA ILE A 204 -32.58 4.98 4.84
C ILE A 204 -31.75 3.70 4.69
N GLY A 205 -31.56 3.28 3.45
CA GLY A 205 -30.66 2.20 3.06
C GLY A 205 -29.38 2.73 2.43
N ILE A 206 -28.25 2.17 2.80
CA ILE A 206 -26.93 2.47 2.26
C ILE A 206 -26.41 1.21 1.55
N LEU A 207 -26.06 1.32 0.28
CA LEU A 207 -25.26 0.32 -0.42
C LEU A 207 -23.79 0.71 -0.34
N ASN A 208 -23.04 0.15 0.61
CA ASN A 208 -21.62 0.46 0.79
C ASN A 208 -20.75 -0.34 -0.17
N CYS A 209 -20.21 0.34 -1.17
CA CYS A 209 -19.29 -0.21 -2.17
C CYS A 209 -17.88 0.36 -2.03
N SER A 210 -17.44 0.79 -0.84
CA SER A 210 -16.12 1.40 -0.65
C SER A 210 -15.00 0.38 -0.42
N TRP A 211 -13.76 0.76 -0.74
CA TRP A 211 -12.57 -0.06 -0.50
C TRP A 211 -11.30 0.78 -0.33
N SER A 212 -10.54 0.53 0.75
CA SER A 212 -9.31 1.26 1.08
C SER A 212 -8.22 1.16 0.03
N SER A 213 -7.36 2.20 -0.02
CA SER A 213 -6.14 2.22 -0.84
C SER A 213 -6.37 2.05 -2.34
N THR A 214 -7.44 2.65 -2.88
CA THR A 214 -7.84 2.50 -4.28
C THR A 214 -7.86 3.81 -5.04
N GLN A 215 -7.64 3.72 -6.35
CA GLN A 215 -7.77 4.80 -7.30
C GLN A 215 -9.19 4.85 -7.86
N ILE A 216 -9.63 6.02 -8.36
CA ILE A 216 -10.94 6.19 -8.97
C ILE A 216 -11.13 5.27 -10.18
N GLU A 217 -10.07 4.99 -10.92
CA GLU A 217 -10.07 4.15 -12.11
C GLU A 217 -10.65 2.76 -11.86
N ALA A 218 -10.43 2.21 -10.68
CA ALA A 218 -10.96 0.90 -10.30
C ALA A 218 -12.50 0.87 -10.13
N TRP A 219 -13.13 2.03 -10.00
CA TRP A 219 -14.57 2.20 -9.75
C TRP A 219 -15.37 2.60 -10.98
N VAL A 220 -14.68 2.93 -12.08
CA VAL A 220 -15.30 3.28 -13.35
C VAL A 220 -15.63 1.99 -14.10
N PRO A 221 -16.88 1.75 -14.50
CA PRO A 221 -17.20 0.61 -15.35
C PRO A 221 -16.59 0.76 -16.74
N ARG A 222 -16.36 -0.34 -17.46
CA ARG A 222 -15.76 -0.31 -18.81
C ARG A 222 -16.53 0.59 -19.77
N GLN A 223 -17.86 0.66 -19.64
CA GLN A 223 -18.74 1.55 -20.42
C GLN A 223 -18.39 3.03 -20.20
N GLY A 224 -17.98 3.40 -18.99
CA GLY A 224 -17.52 4.75 -18.67
C GLY A 224 -16.20 5.10 -19.36
N TRP A 225 -15.28 4.14 -19.43
CA TRP A 225 -14.04 4.30 -20.19
C TRP A 225 -14.27 4.33 -21.69
N ALA A 226 -15.17 3.48 -22.21
CA ALA A 226 -15.56 3.48 -23.63
C ALA A 226 -16.16 4.82 -24.08
N ALA A 227 -16.81 5.53 -23.17
CA ALA A 227 -17.40 6.83 -23.41
C ALA A 227 -16.46 8.01 -23.11
N ALA A 228 -15.19 7.77 -22.73
CA ALA A 228 -14.22 8.83 -22.43
C ALA A 228 -13.79 9.58 -23.70
N GLU A 229 -13.70 10.89 -23.60
CA GLU A 229 -13.34 11.77 -24.72
C GLU A 229 -11.87 12.20 -24.67
N ASP A 230 -11.27 12.18 -23.50
CA ASP A 230 -9.87 12.56 -23.26
C ASP A 230 -8.88 11.41 -23.53
N ASP A 231 -7.63 11.77 -23.79
CA ASP A 231 -6.59 10.80 -24.15
C ASP A 231 -6.26 9.82 -23.01
N TYR A 232 -6.35 10.26 -21.76
CA TYR A 232 -6.10 9.39 -20.61
C TYR A 232 -7.18 8.31 -20.50
N GLY A 233 -8.45 8.70 -20.56
CA GLY A 233 -9.58 7.78 -20.53
C GLY A 233 -9.57 6.80 -21.71
N LYS A 234 -9.25 7.27 -22.93
CA LYS A 234 -9.06 6.43 -24.11
C LYS A 234 -7.93 5.42 -23.91
N ALA A 235 -6.81 5.82 -23.32
CA ALA A 235 -5.70 4.90 -23.00
C ALA A 235 -6.10 3.85 -21.97
N ILE A 236 -6.91 4.20 -20.96
CA ILE A 236 -7.47 3.24 -20.02
C ILE A 236 -8.44 2.28 -20.72
N HIS A 237 -9.28 2.78 -21.61
CA HIS A 237 -10.19 1.95 -22.40
C HIS A 237 -9.43 0.90 -23.22
N GLN A 238 -8.35 1.29 -23.90
CA GLN A 238 -7.48 0.36 -24.64
C GLN A 238 -6.92 -0.75 -23.71
N LYS A 239 -6.51 -0.42 -22.49
CA LYS A 239 -6.10 -1.44 -21.50
C LYS A 239 -7.24 -2.39 -21.14
N CYS A 240 -8.47 -1.87 -21.03
CA CYS A 240 -9.64 -2.71 -20.78
C CYS A 240 -9.91 -3.67 -21.96
N LEU A 241 -9.76 -3.21 -23.21
CA LEU A 241 -9.89 -4.06 -24.40
C LEU A 241 -8.81 -5.16 -24.43
N GLN A 242 -7.55 -4.83 -24.10
CA GLN A 242 -6.46 -5.81 -24.01
C GLN A 242 -6.71 -6.89 -22.94
N THR A 243 -7.56 -6.65 -21.97
CA THR A 243 -7.94 -7.62 -20.94
C THR A 243 -9.27 -8.33 -21.20
N ASP A 244 -9.98 -8.00 -22.26
CA ASP A 244 -11.26 -8.59 -22.63
C ASP A 244 -11.07 -9.64 -23.74
N PRO A 245 -11.17 -10.95 -23.47
CA PRO A 245 -10.94 -12.00 -24.45
C PRO A 245 -11.97 -12.04 -25.58
N THR A 246 -13.01 -11.22 -25.53
CA THR A 246 -13.98 -11.08 -26.63
C THR A 246 -13.55 -10.06 -27.69
N THR A 247 -12.43 -9.35 -27.47
CA THR A 247 -11.93 -8.29 -28.36
C THR A 247 -10.73 -8.75 -29.20
N PRO A 248 -10.58 -8.21 -30.41
CA PRO A 248 -9.37 -8.44 -31.22
C PRO A 248 -8.10 -7.96 -30.51
N GLU A 249 -8.15 -6.81 -29.83
CA GLU A 249 -7.03 -6.20 -29.09
C GLU A 249 -6.46 -7.13 -28.03
N HIS A 250 -7.31 -7.94 -27.40
CA HIS A 250 -6.85 -8.98 -26.47
C HIS A 250 -5.98 -10.01 -27.19
N GLY A 251 -6.50 -10.59 -28.28
CA GLY A 251 -5.76 -11.61 -29.04
C GLY A 251 -4.40 -11.10 -29.54
N GLU A 252 -4.36 -9.90 -30.09
CA GLU A 252 -3.14 -9.26 -30.58
C GLU A 252 -2.13 -9.02 -29.46
N ALA A 253 -2.56 -8.38 -28.36
CA ALA A 253 -1.72 -8.03 -27.25
C ALA A 253 -1.12 -9.26 -26.53
N TRP A 254 -1.94 -10.29 -26.31
CA TRP A 254 -1.49 -11.50 -25.64
C TRP A 254 -0.60 -12.38 -26.51
N ASN A 255 -0.87 -12.48 -27.81
CA ASN A 255 0.03 -13.17 -28.75
C ASN A 255 1.39 -12.48 -28.84
N ALA A 256 1.43 -11.16 -28.89
CA ALA A 256 2.66 -10.38 -28.84
C ALA A 256 3.44 -10.59 -27.53
N PHE A 257 2.72 -10.61 -26.39
CA PHE A 257 3.30 -10.89 -25.08
C PHE A 257 3.95 -12.28 -25.02
N TYR A 258 3.22 -13.32 -25.38
CA TYR A 258 3.75 -14.68 -25.37
C TYR A 258 4.95 -14.84 -26.32
N LYS A 259 4.84 -14.29 -27.54
CA LYS A 259 5.94 -14.28 -28.50
C LYS A 259 7.18 -13.59 -27.93
N SER A 260 7.02 -12.45 -27.29
CA SER A 260 8.13 -11.75 -26.65
C SER A 260 8.83 -12.59 -25.57
N LEU A 261 8.08 -13.33 -24.76
CA LEU A 261 8.65 -14.23 -23.74
C LEU A 261 9.36 -15.41 -24.41
N GLU A 262 8.79 -16.03 -25.42
CA GLU A 262 9.39 -17.15 -26.16
C GLU A 262 10.71 -16.75 -26.86
N ASP A 263 10.74 -15.56 -27.49
CA ASP A 263 11.93 -14.99 -28.10
C ASP A 263 13.04 -14.69 -27.06
N GLN A 264 12.67 -14.28 -25.85
CA GLN A 264 13.62 -14.08 -24.75
C GLN A 264 14.13 -15.41 -24.19
N ILE A 265 13.29 -16.44 -24.10
CA ILE A 265 13.68 -17.79 -23.73
C ILE A 265 14.76 -18.30 -24.69
N ALA A 266 14.50 -18.21 -25.98
CA ALA A 266 15.44 -18.68 -27.01
C ALA A 266 16.80 -17.93 -26.90
N ARG A 267 16.77 -16.62 -26.69
CA ARG A 267 18.00 -15.84 -26.45
C ARG A 267 18.72 -16.26 -25.18
N SER A 268 18.00 -16.47 -24.09
CA SER A 268 18.57 -16.90 -22.80
C SER A 268 19.23 -18.26 -22.92
N GLU A 269 18.62 -19.23 -23.61
CA GLU A 269 19.19 -20.56 -23.87
C GLU A 269 20.45 -20.48 -24.76
N ALA A 270 20.45 -19.60 -25.76
CA ALA A 270 21.61 -19.38 -26.62
C ALA A 270 22.81 -18.79 -25.85
N LEU A 271 22.56 -17.82 -24.93
CA LEU A 271 23.62 -17.27 -24.06
C LEU A 271 24.18 -18.34 -23.12
N THR A 272 23.31 -19.11 -22.49
CA THR A 272 23.70 -20.19 -21.58
C THR A 272 24.57 -21.24 -22.29
N LYS A 273 24.22 -21.60 -23.52
CA LYS A 273 25.04 -22.54 -24.36
C LYS A 273 26.44 -22.00 -24.66
N LYS A 274 26.60 -20.68 -24.74
CA LYS A 274 27.90 -20.02 -24.93
C LYS A 274 28.67 -19.78 -23.62
N GLY A 275 28.10 -20.15 -22.47
CA GLY A 275 28.67 -19.84 -21.17
C GLY A 275 28.53 -18.36 -20.76
N GLU A 276 27.69 -17.60 -21.47
CA GLU A 276 27.40 -16.20 -21.19
C GLU A 276 26.26 -16.06 -20.19
N LYS A 277 26.25 -14.95 -19.45
CA LYS A 277 25.24 -14.69 -18.43
C LYS A 277 23.89 -14.37 -19.07
N ALA A 278 22.86 -15.17 -18.76
CA ALA A 278 21.51 -14.94 -19.18
C ALA A 278 20.89 -13.71 -18.48
N LYS A 279 19.95 -13.06 -19.17
CA LYS A 279 19.17 -11.93 -18.62
C LYS A 279 17.83 -12.41 -18.08
N GLU A 280 17.23 -11.64 -17.16
CA GLU A 280 15.87 -11.88 -16.70
C GLU A 280 14.88 -11.81 -17.88
N ILE A 281 14.01 -12.80 -17.98
CA ILE A 281 12.94 -12.86 -18.98
C ILE A 281 11.70 -12.17 -18.42
N GLY A 282 11.16 -11.23 -19.14
CA GLY A 282 9.96 -10.52 -18.77
C GLY A 282 9.46 -9.58 -19.86
N ALA A 283 8.19 -9.38 -19.88
CA ALA A 283 7.52 -8.43 -20.77
C ALA A 283 6.39 -7.72 -20.00
N PRO A 284 6.00 -6.51 -20.39
CA PRO A 284 4.83 -5.87 -19.82
C PRO A 284 3.59 -6.74 -20.08
N VAL A 285 2.84 -7.03 -19.02
CA VAL A 285 1.58 -7.77 -19.13
C VAL A 285 0.56 -6.90 -19.87
N PRO A 286 -0.15 -7.43 -20.88
CA PRO A 286 -1.21 -6.72 -21.57
C PRO A 286 -2.24 -6.14 -20.59
N GLY A 287 -2.70 -4.92 -20.83
CA GLY A 287 -3.59 -4.22 -19.92
C GLY A 287 -2.94 -3.72 -18.63
N ASN A 288 -1.64 -4.02 -18.43
CA ASN A 288 -0.86 -3.58 -17.26
C ASN A 288 -1.51 -3.94 -15.92
N MET A 289 -2.10 -5.13 -15.83
CA MET A 289 -2.80 -5.65 -14.65
C MET A 289 -1.84 -5.80 -13.45
N LYS A 290 -2.23 -5.27 -12.31
CA LYS A 290 -1.37 -5.26 -11.11
C LYS A 290 -2.09 -5.66 -9.82
N SER A 291 -3.32 -5.17 -9.61
CA SER A 291 -3.98 -5.32 -8.32
C SER A 291 -5.44 -4.86 -8.35
N ASN A 292 -6.08 -4.85 -7.18
CA ASN A 292 -7.40 -4.25 -6.95
C ASN A 292 -7.50 -2.74 -7.27
N ARG A 293 -6.42 -2.09 -7.71
CA ARG A 293 -6.40 -0.70 -8.18
C ARG A 293 -6.55 -0.58 -9.69
N ASP A 294 -6.55 -1.70 -10.41
CA ASP A 294 -6.69 -1.70 -11.85
C ASP A 294 -8.08 -1.25 -12.29
N ALA A 295 -8.13 -0.69 -13.50
CA ALA A 295 -9.33 -0.07 -14.03
C ALA A 295 -10.52 -1.03 -14.04
N SER A 296 -11.65 -0.58 -13.53
CA SER A 296 -12.94 -1.30 -13.45
C SER A 296 -13.02 -2.46 -12.45
N TRP A 297 -11.91 -2.89 -11.83
CA TRP A 297 -11.93 -4.15 -11.06
C TRP A 297 -12.79 -4.10 -9.80
N LEU A 298 -12.80 -2.98 -9.08
CA LEU A 298 -13.68 -2.84 -7.91
C LEU A 298 -15.13 -2.59 -8.30
N PHE A 299 -15.36 -1.88 -9.40
CA PHE A 299 -16.69 -1.82 -9.98
C PHE A 299 -17.19 -3.22 -10.28
N ASN A 300 -16.41 -4.02 -11.00
CA ASN A 300 -16.77 -5.38 -11.42
C ASN A 300 -17.13 -6.30 -10.25
N GLY A 301 -16.38 -6.22 -9.15
CA GLY A 301 -16.58 -7.15 -8.02
C GLY A 301 -17.52 -6.62 -6.94
N ARG A 302 -17.44 -5.34 -6.58
CA ARG A 302 -18.19 -4.81 -5.44
C ARG A 302 -19.43 -4.02 -5.81
N MET A 303 -19.44 -3.39 -6.98
CA MET A 303 -20.55 -2.53 -7.40
C MET A 303 -21.48 -3.23 -8.38
N ASN A 304 -20.94 -3.93 -9.38
CA ASN A 304 -21.74 -4.61 -10.38
C ASN A 304 -22.76 -5.60 -9.78
N PRO A 305 -22.47 -6.36 -8.70
CA PRO A 305 -23.45 -7.26 -8.08
C PRO A 305 -24.71 -6.57 -7.54
N VAL A 306 -24.66 -5.27 -7.30
CA VAL A 306 -25.82 -4.50 -6.82
C VAL A 306 -26.57 -3.77 -7.93
N VAL A 307 -26.07 -3.80 -9.17
CA VAL A 307 -26.75 -3.23 -10.34
C VAL A 307 -27.82 -4.21 -10.83
N PRO A 308 -29.08 -3.79 -11.10
CA PRO A 308 -29.64 -2.43 -11.10
C PRO A 308 -30.53 -2.13 -9.86
N TYR A 309 -30.05 -2.42 -8.64
CA TYR A 309 -30.85 -2.10 -7.45
C TYR A 309 -31.37 -0.66 -7.50
N ALA A 310 -32.62 -0.44 -7.14
CA ALA A 310 -33.20 0.89 -7.19
C ALA A 310 -32.54 1.79 -6.14
N ILE A 311 -31.90 2.86 -6.57
CA ILE A 311 -31.24 3.86 -5.73
C ILE A 311 -31.73 5.27 -6.09
N ARG A 312 -31.77 6.18 -5.12
CA ARG A 312 -32.06 7.59 -5.37
C ARG A 312 -30.85 8.27 -6.02
N GLY A 313 -29.65 7.95 -5.57
CA GLY A 313 -28.40 8.54 -6.04
C GLY A 313 -27.18 7.88 -5.42
N ALA A 314 -26.02 8.49 -5.61
CA ALA A 314 -24.75 8.02 -5.09
C ALA A 314 -23.95 9.13 -4.40
N ILE A 315 -23.12 8.73 -3.42
CA ILE A 315 -22.16 9.60 -2.77
C ILE A 315 -20.74 9.03 -2.91
N TRP A 316 -19.75 9.92 -3.09
CA TRP A 316 -18.37 9.56 -3.39
C TRP A 316 -17.36 10.30 -2.51
N ASN A 317 -16.44 9.56 -1.85
CA ASN A 317 -15.30 10.13 -1.13
C ASN A 317 -14.00 9.40 -1.47
N GLN A 318 -13.18 10.02 -2.31
CA GLN A 318 -11.90 9.45 -2.76
C GLN A 318 -10.94 10.59 -3.14
N GLY A 319 -9.66 10.34 -3.30
CA GLY A 319 -8.70 11.31 -3.82
C GLY A 319 -7.25 10.99 -3.53
N TRP A 320 -6.93 10.43 -2.36
CA TRP A 320 -5.54 10.28 -1.92
C TRP A 320 -4.64 9.56 -2.92
N HIS A 321 -5.10 8.47 -3.51
CA HIS A 321 -4.31 7.70 -4.48
C HIS A 321 -4.26 8.33 -5.89
N ASN A 322 -5.07 9.34 -6.15
CA ASN A 322 -5.06 10.11 -7.40
C ASN A 322 -4.46 11.51 -7.26
N ARG A 323 -3.94 11.90 -6.08
CA ARG A 323 -3.46 13.27 -5.83
C ARG A 323 -2.32 13.71 -6.74
N SER A 324 -1.51 12.79 -7.24
CA SER A 324 -0.46 13.08 -8.22
C SER A 324 -0.97 13.27 -9.65
N GLY A 325 -2.22 12.95 -9.94
CA GLY A 325 -2.84 13.04 -11.26
C GLY A 325 -3.32 14.45 -11.64
N GLY A 326 -3.35 15.40 -10.70
CA GLY A 326 -3.76 16.78 -10.99
C GLY A 326 -5.15 16.88 -11.64
N LEU A 327 -5.25 17.65 -12.69
CA LEU A 327 -6.49 17.88 -13.44
C LEU A 327 -7.09 16.64 -14.11
N THR A 328 -6.33 15.53 -14.26
CA THR A 328 -6.87 14.28 -14.82
C THR A 328 -8.05 13.75 -13.98
N TYR A 329 -8.10 14.12 -12.71
CA TYR A 329 -9.20 13.71 -11.84
C TYR A 329 -10.57 14.25 -12.28
N TYR A 330 -10.62 15.40 -12.94
CA TYR A 330 -11.82 15.92 -13.59
C TYR A 330 -12.39 14.93 -14.62
N ASN A 331 -11.56 14.47 -15.54
CA ASN A 331 -11.96 13.52 -16.57
C ASN A 331 -12.37 12.17 -15.98
N ASN A 332 -11.67 11.74 -14.93
CA ASN A 332 -11.99 10.50 -14.22
C ASN A 332 -13.36 10.57 -13.55
N LEU A 333 -13.75 11.69 -12.95
CA LEU A 333 -15.09 11.90 -12.40
C LEU A 333 -16.15 11.87 -13.51
N HIS A 334 -15.91 12.49 -14.65
CA HIS A 334 -16.79 12.40 -15.81
C HIS A 334 -16.99 10.95 -16.26
N SER A 335 -15.91 10.20 -16.46
CA SER A 335 -15.97 8.80 -16.88
C SER A 335 -16.69 7.92 -15.85
N MET A 336 -16.47 8.17 -14.56
CA MET A 336 -17.11 7.44 -13.48
C MET A 336 -18.63 7.71 -13.44
N ILE A 337 -19.03 8.97 -13.40
CA ILE A 337 -20.45 9.35 -13.30
C ILE A 337 -21.22 8.93 -14.54
N ARG A 338 -20.66 9.17 -15.74
CA ARG A 338 -21.24 8.70 -17.00
C ARG A 338 -21.38 7.19 -17.01
N GLY A 339 -20.33 6.47 -16.62
CA GLY A 339 -20.34 5.01 -16.54
C GLY A 339 -21.40 4.46 -15.59
N TRP A 340 -21.52 5.01 -14.38
CA TRP A 340 -22.57 4.61 -13.43
C TRP A 340 -23.97 4.87 -13.98
N ARG A 341 -24.19 6.00 -14.63
CA ARG A 341 -25.47 6.31 -15.29
C ARG A 341 -25.85 5.31 -16.38
N ILE A 342 -24.85 4.88 -17.18
CA ILE A 342 -25.06 3.88 -18.22
C ILE A 342 -25.47 2.52 -17.60
N VAL A 343 -24.71 2.03 -16.62
CA VAL A 343 -24.96 0.69 -16.08
C VAL A 343 -26.21 0.59 -15.22
N TRP A 344 -26.66 1.69 -14.59
CA TRP A 344 -27.95 1.77 -13.89
C TRP A 344 -29.12 2.08 -14.82
N ASP A 345 -28.88 2.35 -16.10
CA ASP A 345 -29.89 2.83 -17.04
C ASP A 345 -30.63 4.07 -16.49
N LYS A 346 -29.86 5.00 -15.91
CA LYS A 346 -30.38 6.23 -15.28
C LYS A 346 -29.50 7.42 -15.70
N PRO A 347 -29.80 8.07 -16.85
CA PRO A 347 -28.99 9.22 -17.33
C PRO A 347 -28.92 10.38 -16.35
N GLU A 348 -29.95 10.55 -15.53
CA GLU A 348 -30.09 11.62 -14.54
C GLU A 348 -29.69 11.19 -13.11
N LEU A 349 -28.99 10.03 -12.92
CA LEU A 349 -28.59 9.57 -11.60
C LEU A 349 -27.77 10.65 -10.88
N PRO A 350 -28.24 11.16 -9.74
CA PRO A 350 -27.50 12.14 -8.95
C PRO A 350 -26.25 11.54 -8.34
N VAL A 351 -25.13 12.26 -8.42
CA VAL A 351 -23.87 11.86 -7.80
C VAL A 351 -23.27 13.04 -7.06
N TYR A 352 -23.14 12.92 -5.74
CA TYR A 352 -22.54 13.95 -4.90
C TYR A 352 -21.18 13.48 -4.42
N PHE A 353 -20.15 14.33 -4.58
CA PHE A 353 -18.77 13.97 -4.29
C PHE A 353 -18.08 15.03 -3.45
N HIS A 354 -17.02 14.61 -2.77
CA HIS A 354 -16.19 15.53 -2.00
C HIS A 354 -15.09 16.15 -2.85
N GLN A 355 -14.85 17.44 -2.65
CA GLN A 355 -13.58 18.04 -3.00
C GLN A 355 -12.49 17.42 -2.12
N PHE A 356 -11.33 17.12 -2.70
CA PHE A 356 -10.22 16.56 -1.95
C PHE A 356 -9.80 17.50 -0.82
N TYR A 357 -9.67 16.97 0.40
CA TYR A 357 -9.29 17.76 1.57
C TYR A 357 -7.85 18.28 1.47
N CYS A 358 -7.45 19.20 2.37
CA CYS A 358 -6.09 19.72 2.45
C CYS A 358 -5.24 18.88 3.40
N PRO A 359 -4.40 17.94 2.91
CA PRO A 359 -3.46 17.23 3.76
C PRO A 359 -2.30 18.11 4.21
N ASP A 360 -1.96 19.11 3.39
CA ASP A 360 -0.83 20.00 3.60
C ASP A 360 -1.28 21.27 4.33
N GLN A 361 -0.49 21.65 5.32
CA GLN A 361 -0.81 22.79 6.18
C GLN A 361 -0.03 24.01 5.72
N THR A 362 -0.44 24.57 4.60
CA THR A 362 0.17 25.78 4.04
C THR A 362 -0.87 26.87 3.83
N ASP A 363 -0.46 28.13 4.02
CA ASP A 363 -1.23 29.33 3.67
C ASP A 363 -0.75 29.93 2.35
N LYS A 364 0.27 29.33 1.71
CA LYS A 364 0.83 29.79 0.46
C LYS A 364 -0.01 29.35 -0.73
N PRO A 365 -0.06 30.13 -1.81
CA PRO A 365 -0.68 29.68 -3.05
C PRO A 365 0.12 28.53 -3.67
N GLY A 366 -0.56 27.62 -4.34
CA GLY A 366 0.05 26.46 -4.99
C GLY A 366 -0.70 26.05 -6.24
N ILE A 367 0.05 25.43 -7.14
CA ILE A 367 -0.44 24.82 -8.38
C ILE A 367 0.16 23.41 -8.56
N ASP A 368 0.55 22.76 -7.48
CA ASP A 368 0.99 21.37 -7.52
C ASP A 368 -0.16 20.43 -7.91
N SER A 369 0.16 19.18 -8.14
CA SER A 369 -0.82 18.16 -8.54
C SER A 369 -1.98 18.01 -7.54
N THR A 370 -1.75 18.23 -6.24
CA THR A 370 -2.80 18.19 -5.22
C THR A 370 -3.74 19.39 -5.32
N ALA A 371 -3.20 20.59 -5.54
CA ALA A 371 -3.97 21.80 -5.79
C ALA A 371 -4.78 21.70 -7.09
N GLU A 372 -4.16 21.20 -8.16
CA GLU A 372 -4.85 20.94 -9.43
C GLU A 372 -5.94 19.87 -9.33
N MET A 373 -5.74 18.84 -8.50
CA MET A 373 -6.78 17.85 -8.25
C MET A 373 -7.99 18.47 -7.54
N ARG A 374 -7.79 19.37 -6.56
CA ARG A 374 -8.90 20.11 -5.94
C ARG A 374 -9.63 20.98 -6.98
N LEU A 375 -8.85 21.58 -7.85
CA LEU A 375 -9.40 22.37 -8.96
C LEU A 375 -10.20 21.51 -9.94
N GLY A 376 -9.66 20.36 -10.36
CA GLY A 376 -10.37 19.40 -11.22
C GLY A 376 -11.65 18.88 -10.57
N THR A 377 -11.63 18.66 -9.27
CA THR A 377 -12.85 18.28 -8.52
C THR A 377 -13.87 19.43 -8.51
N TRP A 378 -13.42 20.67 -8.35
CA TRP A 378 -14.30 21.86 -8.43
C TRP A 378 -14.89 22.03 -9.81
N MET A 379 -14.14 21.81 -10.88
CA MET A 379 -14.62 21.86 -12.25
C MET A 379 -15.72 20.83 -12.52
N ALA A 380 -15.60 19.63 -11.96
CA ALA A 380 -16.56 18.52 -12.16
C ALA A 380 -17.97 18.78 -11.59
N ARG A 381 -18.18 19.90 -10.89
CA ARG A 381 -19.52 20.35 -10.48
C ARG A 381 -20.40 20.81 -11.65
N ASP A 382 -19.83 21.03 -12.84
CA ASP A 382 -20.56 21.33 -14.08
C ASP A 382 -21.30 20.12 -14.64
N ILE A 383 -20.97 18.91 -14.17
CA ILE A 383 -21.67 17.68 -14.57
C ILE A 383 -23.15 17.79 -14.13
N PRO A 384 -24.11 17.67 -15.04
CA PRO A 384 -25.53 17.77 -14.70
C PRO A 384 -25.90 16.77 -13.59
N ASN A 385 -26.73 17.18 -12.63
CA ASN A 385 -27.13 16.38 -11.47
C ASN A 385 -25.96 15.86 -10.61
N ALA A 386 -24.84 16.55 -10.64
CA ALA A 386 -23.74 16.33 -9.72
C ALA A 386 -23.65 17.48 -8.71
N GLY A 387 -22.93 17.28 -7.62
CA GLY A 387 -22.71 18.33 -6.62
C GLY A 387 -21.45 18.05 -5.81
N MET A 388 -20.69 19.11 -5.49
CA MET A 388 -19.43 19.01 -4.77
C MET A 388 -19.55 19.56 -3.35
N ALA A 389 -19.32 18.70 -2.37
CA ALA A 389 -19.18 19.10 -0.97
C ALA A 389 -17.71 19.41 -0.64
N SER A 390 -17.40 20.64 -0.25
CA SER A 390 -16.04 21.02 0.12
C SER A 390 -15.59 20.38 1.44
N GLN A 391 -14.35 19.92 1.48
CA GLN A 391 -13.65 19.41 2.67
C GLN A 391 -12.38 20.21 2.97
N ILE A 392 -12.26 21.42 2.45
CA ILE A 392 -11.04 22.21 2.54
C ILE A 392 -10.66 22.52 3.99
N ASP A 393 -11.62 22.66 4.87
CA ASP A 393 -11.50 22.95 6.30
C ASP A 393 -11.45 21.70 7.20
N ILE A 394 -11.37 20.52 6.59
CA ILE A 394 -11.21 19.23 7.26
C ILE A 394 -9.83 18.70 6.92
N GLY A 395 -8.97 18.48 7.89
CA GLY A 395 -7.60 18.12 7.59
C GLY A 395 -6.85 17.45 8.74
N GLY A 396 -5.54 17.50 8.69
CA GLY A 396 -4.61 17.12 9.73
C GLY A 396 -4.12 15.67 9.69
N ALA A 397 -4.81 14.74 9.06
CA ALA A 397 -4.38 13.35 8.91
C ALA A 397 -4.97 12.73 7.66
N ILE A 398 -4.31 11.70 7.12
CA ILE A 398 -4.83 10.93 5.98
C ILE A 398 -6.22 10.33 6.30
N HIS A 399 -6.41 9.88 7.52
CA HIS A 399 -7.68 9.40 8.06
C HIS A 399 -8.15 10.36 9.17
N TYR A 400 -8.76 11.46 8.76
CA TYR A 400 -9.34 12.43 9.71
C TYR A 400 -10.51 11.82 10.47
N SER A 401 -10.60 12.10 11.78
CA SER A 401 -11.63 11.55 12.66
C SER A 401 -13.00 12.21 12.46
N SER A 402 -13.04 13.48 12.01
CA SER A 402 -14.28 14.24 11.79
C SER A 402 -15.04 13.77 10.55
N LYS A 403 -15.84 12.70 10.69
CA LYS A 403 -16.62 12.11 9.59
C LYS A 403 -18.06 12.64 9.50
N VAL A 404 -18.57 13.27 10.57
CA VAL A 404 -19.94 13.81 10.60
C VAL A 404 -20.08 14.97 9.62
N THR A 405 -19.18 15.96 9.68
CA THR A 405 -19.22 17.14 8.82
C THR A 405 -19.25 16.79 7.32
N PRO A 406 -18.34 15.97 6.78
CA PRO A 406 -18.40 15.62 5.36
C PRO A 406 -19.68 14.85 4.99
N GLY A 407 -20.14 13.91 5.83
CA GLY A 407 -21.40 13.20 5.57
C GLY A 407 -22.60 14.14 5.51
N ARG A 408 -22.72 15.05 6.46
CA ARG A 408 -23.80 16.06 6.49
C ARG A 408 -23.76 17.01 5.29
N ARG A 409 -22.56 17.44 4.84
CA ARG A 409 -22.43 18.30 3.65
C ARG A 409 -22.90 17.61 2.38
N LEU A 410 -22.61 16.32 2.19
CA LEU A 410 -23.19 15.55 1.06
C LEU A 410 -24.73 15.50 1.17
N ALA A 411 -25.26 15.33 2.37
CA ALA A 411 -26.71 15.27 2.57
C ALA A 411 -27.40 16.60 2.21
N LEU A 412 -26.74 17.76 2.37
CA LEU A 412 -27.30 19.04 1.98
C LEU A 412 -27.57 19.10 0.47
N HIS A 413 -26.68 18.55 -0.38
CA HIS A 413 -26.91 18.44 -1.81
C HIS A 413 -28.13 17.57 -2.13
N ALA A 414 -28.27 16.43 -1.46
CA ALA A 414 -29.44 15.57 -1.63
C ALA A 414 -30.73 16.27 -1.19
N LEU A 415 -30.72 16.88 -0.03
CA LEU A 415 -31.87 17.62 0.50
C LEU A 415 -32.33 18.73 -0.43
N LYS A 416 -31.39 19.53 -0.95
CA LYS A 416 -31.67 20.62 -1.90
C LYS A 416 -32.21 20.09 -3.22
N ASN A 417 -31.46 19.17 -3.85
CA ASN A 417 -31.65 18.84 -5.25
C ASN A 417 -32.62 17.67 -5.48
N GLN A 418 -32.79 16.75 -4.51
CA GLN A 418 -33.66 15.57 -4.66
C GLN A 418 -34.93 15.67 -3.83
N TYR A 419 -34.91 16.45 -2.74
CA TYR A 419 -36.04 16.54 -1.81
C TYR A 419 -36.61 17.96 -1.69
N GLY A 420 -36.12 18.91 -2.50
CA GLY A 420 -36.67 20.27 -2.59
C GLY A 420 -36.58 21.09 -1.30
N ARG A 421 -35.67 20.73 -0.40
CA ARG A 421 -35.45 21.47 0.83
C ARG A 421 -34.73 22.80 0.54
N LYS A 422 -35.18 23.88 1.18
CA LYS A 422 -34.55 25.21 1.07
C LYS A 422 -33.34 25.30 2.00
N VAL A 423 -32.23 24.65 1.61
CA VAL A 423 -30.95 24.64 2.33
C VAL A 423 -29.82 25.07 1.43
N ALA A 424 -28.80 25.75 1.99
CA ALA A 424 -27.52 25.93 1.31
C ALA A 424 -26.79 24.58 1.24
N ALA A 425 -26.24 24.24 0.10
CA ALA A 425 -25.49 23.00 -0.10
C ALA A 425 -24.02 23.25 -0.46
N GLU A 426 -23.69 24.47 -0.87
CA GLU A 426 -22.38 24.87 -1.35
C GLU A 426 -21.89 26.10 -0.58
N GLY A 427 -20.58 26.16 -0.34
CA GLY A 427 -19.93 27.36 0.18
C GLY A 427 -19.62 28.37 -0.94
N PRO A 428 -19.07 29.54 -0.60
CA PRO A 428 -18.73 30.56 -1.58
C PRO A 428 -17.76 30.01 -2.64
N MET A 429 -18.08 30.24 -3.90
CA MET A 429 -17.31 29.83 -5.07
C MET A 429 -16.88 31.02 -5.89
N PHE A 430 -15.65 31.02 -6.36
CA PHE A 430 -15.15 32.07 -7.24
C PHE A 430 -16.03 32.20 -8.49
N LYS A 431 -16.45 33.44 -8.79
CA LYS A 431 -17.23 33.79 -9.98
C LYS A 431 -16.43 34.62 -10.93
N SER A 432 -15.91 35.76 -10.46
CA SER A 432 -15.14 36.69 -11.26
C SER A 432 -14.34 37.64 -10.36
N TYR A 433 -13.42 38.38 -10.94
CA TYR A 433 -12.78 39.52 -10.29
C TYR A 433 -12.67 40.73 -11.21
N GLU A 434 -12.59 41.91 -10.60
CA GLU A 434 -12.41 43.18 -11.24
C GLU A 434 -11.24 43.93 -10.59
N ILE A 435 -10.37 44.53 -11.40
CA ILE A 435 -9.26 45.35 -10.94
C ILE A 435 -9.66 46.83 -10.91
N ARG A 436 -9.53 47.47 -9.74
CA ARG A 436 -9.77 48.90 -9.56
C ARG A 436 -8.57 49.55 -8.87
N GLY A 437 -7.70 50.14 -9.70
CA GLY A 437 -6.43 50.69 -9.22
C GLY A 437 -5.51 49.65 -8.63
N ASP A 438 -5.21 49.76 -7.36
CA ASP A 438 -4.37 48.82 -6.59
C ASP A 438 -5.15 47.72 -5.88
N LYS A 439 -6.48 47.60 -6.13
CA LYS A 439 -7.36 46.67 -5.49
C LYS A 439 -7.94 45.68 -6.47
N VAL A 440 -8.22 44.47 -5.98
CA VAL A 440 -8.96 43.40 -6.67
C VAL A 440 -10.27 43.17 -5.95
N ILE A 441 -11.39 43.32 -6.65
CA ILE A 441 -12.73 43.04 -6.12
C ILE A 441 -13.14 41.67 -6.64
N VAL A 442 -13.25 40.67 -5.74
CA VAL A 442 -13.64 39.31 -6.09
C VAL A 442 -15.10 39.12 -5.76
N THR A 443 -15.86 38.58 -6.72
CA THR A 443 -17.27 38.24 -6.59
C THR A 443 -17.43 36.73 -6.52
N PHE A 444 -18.35 36.28 -5.68
CA PHE A 444 -18.61 34.86 -5.43
C PHE A 444 -20.07 34.51 -5.72
N ASP A 445 -20.28 33.25 -6.13
CA ASP A 445 -21.57 32.57 -6.09
C ASP A 445 -21.73 31.81 -4.75
N CYS A 446 -22.94 31.36 -4.41
CA CYS A 446 -23.25 30.55 -3.22
C CYS A 446 -22.91 31.25 -1.88
N VAL A 447 -23.16 32.52 -1.80
CA VAL A 447 -22.86 33.36 -0.62
C VAL A 447 -24.00 33.43 0.42
N GLU A 448 -24.95 32.55 0.35
CA GLU A 448 -26.21 32.58 1.15
C GLU A 448 -26.09 33.33 2.50
N GLY A 449 -26.75 34.49 2.57
CA GLY A 449 -26.76 35.35 3.74
C GLY A 449 -25.52 36.26 3.90
N GLY A 450 -24.51 36.13 3.05
CA GLY A 450 -23.25 36.91 3.07
C GLY A 450 -22.05 36.09 3.57
N LEU A 451 -20.87 36.72 3.46
CA LEU A 451 -19.61 36.10 3.86
C LEU A 451 -19.29 36.33 5.32
N VAL A 452 -18.66 35.37 5.95
CA VAL A 452 -18.15 35.45 7.34
C VAL A 452 -16.81 34.79 7.46
N VAL A 453 -16.00 35.21 8.43
CA VAL A 453 -14.82 34.47 8.86
C VAL A 453 -15.21 33.52 9.98
N ALA A 454 -14.81 32.25 9.88
CA ALA A 454 -15.03 31.29 10.95
C ALA A 454 -13.79 30.44 11.22
N ASP A 455 -13.70 29.96 12.45
CA ASP A 455 -12.74 28.92 12.80
C ASP A 455 -13.14 27.60 12.16
N THR A 456 -12.16 26.84 11.69
CA THR A 456 -12.43 25.66 10.86
C THR A 456 -13.02 24.50 11.65
N ALA A 457 -13.78 23.65 10.98
CA ALA A 457 -14.28 22.40 11.57
C ALA A 457 -13.12 21.55 12.16
N PHE A 458 -11.94 21.58 11.54
CA PHE A 458 -10.76 20.88 12.03
C PHE A 458 -10.26 21.44 13.36
N ASN A 459 -10.09 22.75 13.50
CA ASN A 459 -9.65 23.38 14.74
C ASN A 459 -10.65 23.13 15.87
N ARG A 460 -11.93 23.28 15.58
CA ARG A 460 -13.01 23.04 16.51
C ARG A 460 -13.06 21.59 17.01
N SER A 461 -12.74 20.62 16.16
CA SER A 461 -12.72 19.21 16.53
C SER A 461 -11.63 18.83 17.55
N LYS A 462 -10.67 19.73 17.81
CA LYS A 462 -9.62 19.55 18.83
C LYS A 462 -10.00 20.05 20.21
N GLU A 463 -11.12 20.72 20.37
CA GLU A 463 -11.58 21.19 21.68
C GLU A 463 -11.87 20.00 22.61
N LYS A 464 -11.49 20.11 23.90
CA LYS A 464 -11.52 18.99 24.85
C LYS A 464 -12.90 18.35 25.07
N ASP A 465 -13.94 19.12 24.89
CA ASP A 465 -15.34 18.69 24.97
C ASP A 465 -15.92 18.22 23.62
N ALA A 466 -15.18 18.39 22.56
CA ALA A 466 -15.60 17.94 21.24
C ALA A 466 -15.49 16.42 21.14
N THR A 467 -16.56 15.79 20.74
CA THR A 467 -16.63 14.33 20.42
C THR A 467 -15.89 13.98 19.13
N GLY A 468 -14.94 14.83 18.68
CA GLY A 468 -14.28 14.75 17.37
C GLY A 468 -15.14 15.33 16.25
N PHE A 469 -16.22 16.03 16.61
CA PHE A 469 -17.12 16.75 15.69
C PHE A 469 -17.48 18.10 16.29
N ALA A 470 -17.31 19.16 15.51
CA ALA A 470 -17.83 20.47 15.82
C ALA A 470 -18.10 21.26 14.53
N ASP A 471 -19.15 22.07 14.51
CA ASP A 471 -19.40 23.01 13.44
C ASP A 471 -18.38 24.16 13.47
N PRO A 472 -18.04 24.79 12.34
CA PRO A 472 -17.26 26.01 12.30
C PRO A 472 -17.89 27.10 13.18
N LYS A 473 -17.06 27.95 13.78
CA LYS A 473 -17.54 29.02 14.65
C LYS A 473 -17.15 30.37 14.10
N VAL A 474 -18.16 31.24 13.90
CA VAL A 474 -17.93 32.61 13.41
C VAL A 474 -17.01 33.37 14.37
N ILE A 475 -16.08 34.12 13.81
CA ILE A 475 -15.16 35.01 14.48
C ILE A 475 -15.51 36.44 14.07
N GLU A 476 -15.98 37.23 15.01
CA GLU A 476 -16.25 38.67 14.78
C GLU A 476 -14.94 39.40 14.50
N ASN A 477 -14.93 40.26 13.45
CA ASN A 477 -13.77 41.01 12.99
C ASN A 477 -12.54 40.12 12.77
N GLY A 478 -12.75 38.95 12.17
CA GLY A 478 -11.73 37.91 12.03
C GLY A 478 -10.85 38.04 10.78
N GLU A 479 -11.02 39.07 9.94
CA GLU A 479 -10.35 39.20 8.63
C GLU A 479 -8.85 39.19 8.77
N GLU A 480 -8.28 39.88 9.76
CA GLU A 480 -6.84 39.92 9.98
C GLU A 480 -6.22 38.55 10.33
N ARG A 481 -7.05 37.61 10.78
CA ARG A 481 -6.60 36.24 11.12
C ARG A 481 -6.49 35.32 9.92
N VAL A 482 -7.02 35.72 8.75
CA VAL A 482 -7.01 34.92 7.53
C VAL A 482 -5.89 35.40 6.63
N LYS A 483 -4.91 34.55 6.34
CA LYS A 483 -3.73 34.83 5.53
C LYS A 483 -3.73 34.08 4.20
N LEU A 484 -4.90 33.83 3.64
CA LEU A 484 -5.10 32.99 2.46
C LEU A 484 -5.15 33.73 1.13
N PHE A 485 -5.29 35.08 1.16
CA PHE A 485 -5.31 35.89 -0.05
C PHE A 485 -3.90 36.29 -0.47
N TRP A 486 -3.66 36.19 -1.77
CA TRP A 486 -2.41 36.60 -2.42
C TRP A 486 -2.72 37.33 -3.71
N LEU A 487 -1.91 38.34 -4.04
CA LEU A 487 -1.98 39.08 -5.30
C LEU A 487 -0.66 38.96 -6.07
N ALA A 488 -0.75 38.97 -7.41
CA ALA A 488 0.41 39.05 -8.29
C ALA A 488 0.25 40.21 -9.25
N GLY A 489 1.35 40.94 -9.54
CA GLY A 489 1.46 41.96 -10.53
C GLY A 489 1.97 41.43 -11.89
N GLU A 490 2.47 42.32 -12.73
CA GLU A 490 3.02 41.98 -14.04
C GLU A 490 4.28 41.11 -13.96
N ASP A 491 5.02 41.25 -12.88
CA ASP A 491 6.23 40.45 -12.56
C ASP A 491 5.92 38.96 -12.21
N ARG A 492 4.64 38.64 -12.07
CA ARG A 492 4.15 37.29 -11.70
C ARG A 492 4.67 36.78 -10.35
N VAL A 493 5.10 37.70 -9.45
CA VAL A 493 5.46 37.38 -8.08
C VAL A 493 4.22 37.51 -7.22
N TRP A 494 3.88 36.46 -6.49
CA TRP A 494 2.74 36.43 -5.59
C TRP A 494 3.14 36.98 -4.23
N HIS A 495 2.37 37.95 -3.74
CA HIS A 495 2.56 38.64 -2.47
C HIS A 495 1.37 38.38 -1.54
N PRO A 496 1.58 38.21 -0.23
CA PRO A 496 0.47 38.19 0.73
C PRO A 496 -0.39 39.44 0.61
N ALA A 497 -1.69 39.24 0.76
CA ALA A 497 -2.65 40.34 0.62
C ALA A 497 -3.63 40.37 1.80
N SER A 498 -4.03 41.56 2.20
CA SER A 498 -5.15 41.81 3.12
C SER A 498 -6.46 41.86 2.34
N PHE A 499 -7.57 41.70 3.02
CA PHE A 499 -8.90 41.77 2.42
C PHE A 499 -9.92 42.37 3.35
N GLU A 500 -11.03 42.80 2.79
CA GLU A 500 -12.21 43.32 3.46
C GLU A 500 -13.46 42.68 2.86
N ILE A 501 -14.38 42.23 3.68
CA ILE A 501 -15.66 41.69 3.23
C ILE A 501 -16.65 42.84 2.98
N GLN A 502 -17.22 42.90 1.77
CA GLN A 502 -18.23 43.88 1.37
C GLN A 502 -19.45 43.16 0.78
N GLY A 503 -20.33 42.68 1.68
CA GLY A 503 -21.54 41.94 1.31
C GLY A 503 -21.21 40.55 0.73
N ASP A 504 -21.44 40.40 -0.57
CA ASP A 504 -21.16 39.20 -1.36
C ASP A 504 -19.80 39.21 -2.07
N LYS A 505 -18.98 40.22 -1.78
CA LYS A 505 -17.68 40.45 -2.41
C LYS A 505 -16.58 40.58 -1.39
N VAL A 506 -15.38 40.39 -1.85
CA VAL A 506 -14.16 40.60 -1.08
C VAL A 506 -13.26 41.57 -1.84
N VAL A 507 -12.83 42.63 -1.16
CA VAL A 507 -11.85 43.61 -1.67
C VAL A 507 -10.47 43.20 -1.18
N VAL A 508 -9.60 42.84 -2.10
CA VAL A 508 -8.23 42.35 -1.79
C VAL A 508 -7.20 43.40 -2.17
N ARG A 509 -6.22 43.62 -1.30
CA ARG A 509 -5.11 44.59 -1.57
C ARG A 509 -3.80 44.09 -0.96
N SER A 510 -2.69 44.54 -1.62
CA SER A 510 -1.33 44.32 -1.09
C SER A 510 -0.49 45.56 -1.38
N ASP A 511 0.20 46.08 -0.35
CA ASP A 511 1.07 47.25 -0.51
C ASP A 511 2.22 47.02 -1.50
N ALA A 512 2.60 45.75 -1.65
CA ALA A 512 3.66 45.35 -2.58
C ALA A 512 3.20 45.26 -4.06
N VAL A 513 1.87 45.23 -4.32
CA VAL A 513 1.33 45.04 -5.67
C VAL A 513 0.46 46.24 -6.08
N LYS A 514 1.07 47.25 -6.73
CA LYS A 514 0.38 48.48 -7.13
C LYS A 514 -0.50 48.31 -8.37
N LYS A 515 -0.21 47.30 -9.20
CA LYS A 515 -0.96 46.97 -10.43
C LYS A 515 -1.23 45.49 -10.45
N PRO A 516 -2.24 45.01 -9.69
CA PRO A 516 -2.57 43.61 -9.64
C PRO A 516 -3.06 43.09 -10.99
N ARG A 517 -2.72 41.85 -11.31
CA ARG A 517 -3.22 41.08 -12.45
C ARG A 517 -3.77 39.71 -12.02
N GLY A 518 -3.34 39.17 -10.87
CA GLY A 518 -3.79 37.88 -10.37
C GLY A 518 -4.18 37.92 -8.93
N VAL A 519 -5.11 37.04 -8.57
CA VAL A 519 -5.61 36.84 -7.21
C VAL A 519 -5.75 35.36 -6.89
N SER A 520 -5.35 34.98 -5.68
CA SER A 520 -5.48 33.62 -5.16
C SER A 520 -6.05 33.60 -3.76
N TYR A 521 -6.83 32.58 -3.46
CA TYR A 521 -7.31 32.24 -2.13
C TYR A 521 -7.11 30.75 -1.84
N GLY A 522 -6.30 30.42 -0.86
CA GLY A 522 -6.12 29.06 -0.34
C GLY A 522 -5.76 27.97 -1.37
N SER A 523 -5.20 28.32 -2.55
CA SER A 523 -5.01 27.39 -3.64
C SER A 523 -4.03 26.25 -3.30
N GLY A 524 -2.98 26.51 -2.49
CA GLY A 524 -2.07 25.47 -2.00
C GLY A 524 -2.61 24.74 -0.78
N GLY A 525 -3.50 25.39 -0.02
CA GLY A 525 -4.11 24.84 1.22
C GLY A 525 -4.59 25.96 2.12
N ILE A 526 -5.16 25.62 3.27
CA ILE A 526 -5.63 26.60 4.23
C ILE A 526 -4.90 26.54 5.59
N GLY A 527 -4.05 25.54 5.79
CA GLY A 527 -3.37 25.34 7.08
C GLY A 527 -4.35 25.16 8.23
N PHE A 528 -3.97 25.68 9.40
CA PHE A 528 -4.81 25.62 10.63
C PHE A 528 -5.45 27.00 10.95
N GLN A 529 -5.47 27.90 10.00
CA GLN A 529 -6.03 29.24 10.22
C GLN A 529 -7.54 29.26 9.96
N PRO A 530 -8.25 30.25 10.50
CA PRO A 530 -9.62 30.55 10.10
C PRO A 530 -9.71 30.81 8.59
N CYS A 531 -10.87 30.54 8.01
CA CYS A 531 -11.11 30.79 6.60
C CYS A 531 -12.50 31.42 6.36
N LEU A 532 -12.80 31.72 5.12
CA LEU A 532 -14.09 32.32 4.76
C LEU A 532 -15.16 31.24 4.57
N TYR A 533 -16.37 31.59 4.99
CA TYR A 533 -17.59 30.79 4.87
C TYR A 533 -18.74 31.68 4.40
N ASN A 534 -19.81 31.06 3.91
CA ASN A 534 -21.11 31.73 3.91
C ASN A 534 -21.77 31.63 5.32
N LYS A 535 -22.88 32.32 5.54
CA LYS A 535 -23.59 32.27 6.84
C LYS A 535 -24.21 30.89 7.14
N ALA A 536 -24.29 29.97 6.16
CA ALA A 536 -24.66 28.58 6.41
C ALA A 536 -23.48 27.74 6.90
N LEU A 537 -22.32 28.34 7.16
CA LEU A 537 -21.08 27.71 7.63
C LEU A 537 -20.54 26.63 6.66
N LEU A 538 -20.68 26.89 5.38
CA LEU A 538 -20.04 26.13 4.32
C LEU A 538 -18.80 26.89 3.83
N PRO A 539 -17.62 26.23 3.76
CA PRO A 539 -16.35 26.91 3.52
C PRO A 539 -16.19 27.34 2.07
N MET A 540 -15.52 28.49 1.89
CA MET A 540 -15.14 29.00 0.58
C MET A 540 -14.16 28.04 -0.12
N THR A 541 -14.44 27.76 -1.39
CA THR A 541 -13.56 26.89 -2.20
C THR A 541 -12.29 27.66 -2.63
N PRO A 542 -11.13 27.00 -2.64
CA PRO A 542 -9.88 27.58 -3.12
C PRO A 542 -9.95 27.97 -4.59
N PHE A 543 -9.24 29.04 -4.96
CA PHE A 543 -9.09 29.46 -6.35
C PHE A 543 -7.76 30.19 -6.58
N ILE A 544 -7.31 30.23 -7.83
CA ILE A 544 -6.17 31.03 -8.29
C ILE A 544 -6.41 31.48 -9.75
N GLN A 545 -6.32 32.78 -9.99
CA GLN A 545 -6.60 33.40 -11.27
C GLN A 545 -5.51 34.42 -11.63
N TYR A 546 -5.19 34.53 -12.89
CA TYR A 546 -4.29 35.55 -13.44
C TYR A 546 -4.74 35.94 -14.84
N ASP A 547 -4.92 37.24 -15.10
CA ASP A 547 -5.47 37.79 -16.38
C ASP A 547 -6.82 37.16 -16.77
N ASN A 548 -7.70 36.90 -15.79
CA ASN A 548 -8.98 36.22 -15.93
C ASN A 548 -8.89 34.74 -16.39
N GLU A 549 -7.71 34.14 -16.31
CA GLU A 549 -7.49 32.74 -16.60
C GLU A 549 -7.12 31.98 -15.34
N MET A 550 -7.52 30.74 -15.31
CA MET A 550 -7.19 29.80 -14.22
C MET A 550 -5.71 29.41 -14.30
N VAL A 551 -5.00 29.56 -13.18
CA VAL A 551 -3.58 29.20 -13.10
C VAL A 551 -3.39 27.72 -12.79
N THR A 552 -2.68 27.05 -13.66
CA THR A 552 -2.32 25.64 -13.55
C THR A 552 -0.87 25.44 -13.97
N THR A 553 -0.32 24.25 -13.77
CA THR A 553 1.01 23.88 -14.31
C THR A 553 1.07 23.93 -15.85
N LYS A 554 -0.08 23.89 -16.54
CA LYS A 554 -0.16 24.01 -18.01
C LYS A 554 -0.21 25.46 -18.47
N THR A 555 -0.91 26.34 -17.74
CA THR A 555 -1.10 27.75 -18.13
C THR A 555 -0.02 28.67 -17.55
N TRP A 556 0.70 28.25 -16.50
CA TRP A 556 1.76 29.04 -15.87
C TRP A 556 3.13 28.72 -16.47
N PRO A 557 3.87 29.75 -16.99
CA PRO A 557 5.08 29.53 -17.78
C PRO A 557 6.17 28.71 -17.09
N ASP A 558 6.44 29.01 -15.80
CA ASP A 558 7.51 28.37 -15.03
C ASP A 558 7.06 27.06 -14.36
N LYS A 559 5.79 26.67 -14.55
CA LYS A 559 5.16 25.51 -13.86
C LYS A 559 5.26 25.56 -12.33
N LYS A 560 5.71 26.67 -11.77
CA LYS A 560 5.85 26.96 -10.34
C LYS A 560 5.55 28.43 -10.08
N LEU A 561 4.95 28.74 -8.92
CA LEU A 561 4.69 30.10 -8.50
C LEU A 561 5.94 30.71 -7.88
N LYS A 562 6.24 31.98 -8.21
CA LYS A 562 7.21 32.80 -7.50
C LYS A 562 6.50 33.50 -6.34
N LEU A 563 6.99 33.33 -5.12
CA LEU A 563 6.39 33.89 -3.90
C LEU A 563 7.33 34.93 -3.29
N ALA A 564 6.79 36.10 -2.94
CA ALA A 564 7.54 37.13 -2.25
C ALA A 564 7.93 36.66 -0.84
N GLY A 565 9.16 36.93 -0.42
CA GLY A 565 9.68 36.53 0.90
C GLY A 565 10.08 35.05 1.02
N ALA A 566 9.93 34.25 -0.02
CA ALA A 566 10.63 33.00 -0.10
C ALA A 566 12.07 33.30 -0.48
N ALA A 567 13.04 33.01 0.37
CA ALA A 567 14.42 32.83 -0.07
C ALA A 567 14.39 31.90 -1.27
N ALA A 568 15.16 32.21 -2.33
CA ALA A 568 15.30 31.32 -3.46
C ALA A 568 15.62 29.93 -2.87
N ASP A 569 14.75 28.94 -3.13
CA ASP A 569 14.75 27.60 -2.54
C ASP A 569 14.02 27.41 -1.18
N ALA A 570 12.72 27.64 -1.17
CA ALA A 570 11.87 26.91 -0.23
C ALA A 570 11.35 25.64 -0.94
N THR A 571 11.93 24.53 -0.57
CA THR A 571 11.61 23.15 -0.95
C THR A 571 10.11 22.86 -0.88
N PRO A 572 9.54 22.12 -1.82
CA PRO A 572 8.18 21.61 -1.68
C PRO A 572 8.07 20.76 -0.43
N VAL A 573 7.01 21.03 0.33
CA VAL A 573 6.62 20.30 1.52
C VAL A 573 6.68 18.79 1.25
N ARG A 574 7.33 18.08 2.14
CA ARG A 574 7.50 16.63 2.13
C ARG A 574 6.23 15.93 1.69
N GLU A 575 6.26 15.32 0.52
CA GLU A 575 5.48 14.12 0.30
C GLU A 575 5.92 13.10 1.35
N ASN A 576 5.03 12.71 2.20
CA ASN A 576 5.26 11.61 3.12
C ASN A 576 4.96 10.31 2.36
N PRO A 577 5.97 9.65 1.77
CA PRO A 577 5.74 8.44 1.02
C PRO A 577 5.67 7.29 2.00
N GLY A 578 4.51 6.73 2.15
CA GLY A 578 4.42 5.43 2.75
C GLY A 578 3.53 5.31 3.97
N ALA A 579 2.26 5.20 3.70
CA ALA A 579 1.35 4.50 4.59
C ALA A 579 0.62 3.41 3.79
N ASP A 580 1.39 2.52 3.18
CA ASP A 580 0.92 1.19 2.79
C ASP A 580 1.39 0.19 3.84
N ALA A 581 0.77 0.26 5.00
CA ALA A 581 0.80 -0.84 5.96
C ALA A 581 -0.55 -0.89 6.66
N ALA A 582 -1.13 -2.06 6.59
CA ALA A 582 -2.34 -2.46 7.28
C ALA A 582 -2.38 -1.96 8.72
N ALA A 583 -3.59 -1.65 9.15
CA ALA A 583 -3.91 -1.36 10.54
C ALA A 583 -3.20 -2.35 11.49
N ALA A 584 -2.33 -1.81 12.33
CA ALA A 584 -1.88 -2.45 13.55
C ALA A 584 -2.02 -1.41 14.67
N GLU A 585 -2.51 -1.89 15.76
CA GLU A 585 -2.93 -1.25 16.98
C GLU A 585 -1.89 -0.32 17.61
N ASP A 586 -2.41 0.61 18.39
CA ASP A 586 -1.71 1.62 19.20
C ASP A 586 -0.57 1.08 20.07
N ASP A 587 0.53 1.84 20.12
CA ASP A 587 1.36 1.95 21.31
C ASP A 587 2.12 3.29 21.35
N PRO A 588 2.36 3.89 22.52
CA PRO A 588 2.62 5.32 22.68
C PRO A 588 4.08 5.73 22.44
N ALA A 589 4.23 7.01 22.23
CA ALA A 589 5.43 7.77 21.96
C ALA A 589 6.63 7.44 22.86
N THR A 590 7.82 7.34 22.25
CA THR A 590 9.08 7.62 22.91
C THR A 590 9.92 8.60 22.08
N ASP A 591 10.44 9.58 22.77
CA ASP A 591 11.21 10.70 22.29
C ASP A 591 12.38 10.33 21.38
N ALA A 592 12.47 11.02 20.24
CA ALA A 592 13.66 11.04 19.42
C ALA A 592 14.37 12.39 19.59
N ALA A 593 15.64 12.31 19.93
CA ALA A 593 16.52 13.45 20.04
C ALA A 593 16.71 14.18 18.70
N PRO A 594 16.99 15.50 18.70
CA PRO A 594 17.02 16.31 17.48
C PRO A 594 18.29 16.04 16.67
N ALA A 595 18.11 15.86 15.36
CA ALA A 595 19.19 15.81 14.40
C ALA A 595 19.70 17.22 14.11
N GLU A 596 21.00 17.41 14.16
CA GLU A 596 21.68 18.64 13.81
C GLU A 596 21.43 19.04 12.35
N LYS A 597 21.22 20.33 12.15
CA LYS A 597 20.98 20.96 10.84
C LYS A 597 22.31 21.38 10.22
N ASP A 598 22.58 20.87 9.01
CA ASP A 598 23.60 21.41 8.12
C ASP A 598 22.91 22.28 7.03
N PRO A 599 23.33 23.54 6.85
CA PRO A 599 22.54 24.50 6.07
C PRO A 599 22.86 24.63 4.58
N ALA A 600 23.65 23.80 3.95
CA ALA A 600 24.02 23.99 2.55
C ALA A 600 23.86 22.71 1.73
N ASN A 601 22.81 22.61 0.97
CA ASN A 601 22.56 21.75 -0.21
C ASN A 601 21.21 20.98 -0.21
N GLY A 602 20.11 21.74 -0.37
CA GLY A 602 18.76 21.21 -0.08
C GLY A 602 18.13 20.23 -1.09
N SER A 603 18.51 20.18 -2.36
CA SER A 603 17.72 19.44 -3.36
C SER A 603 18.30 18.09 -3.78
N ARG A 604 19.60 17.99 -4.00
CA ARG A 604 20.28 16.72 -4.32
C ARG A 604 20.50 15.83 -3.11
N LEU A 605 20.75 16.41 -1.93
CA LEU A 605 20.92 15.67 -0.67
C LEU A 605 19.66 14.88 -0.29
N GLN A 606 18.47 15.37 -0.63
CA GLN A 606 17.20 14.66 -0.40
C GLN A 606 17.03 13.44 -1.33
N LEU A 607 17.49 13.52 -2.56
CA LEU A 607 17.44 12.41 -3.53
C LEU A 607 18.42 11.30 -3.17
N TYR A 608 19.64 11.66 -2.78
CA TYR A 608 20.73 10.71 -2.53
C TYR A 608 20.95 10.39 -1.04
N GLY A 609 20.36 11.15 -0.12
CA GLY A 609 20.50 10.95 1.34
C GLY A 609 20.04 9.58 1.85
N LYS A 610 19.22 8.87 1.08
CA LYS A 610 18.79 7.49 1.35
C LYS A 610 19.72 6.43 0.74
N MET A 611 20.71 6.84 -0.03
CA MET A 611 21.68 5.94 -0.64
C MET A 611 22.50 5.25 0.47
N PRO A 612 22.65 3.93 0.44
CA PRO A 612 23.43 3.19 1.44
C PRO A 612 24.93 3.25 1.18
N LEU A 613 25.43 4.38 0.84
CA LEU A 613 26.80 4.61 0.34
C LEU A 613 27.90 3.74 1.02
N LEU A 614 27.70 3.37 2.29
CA LEU A 614 28.61 2.52 3.06
C LEU A 614 27.85 1.39 3.76
N SER A 615 28.37 0.16 3.71
CA SER A 615 27.78 -0.99 4.42
C SER A 615 27.68 -0.79 5.91
N VAL A 616 26.63 -1.36 6.52
CA VAL A 616 26.33 -1.20 7.96
C VAL A 616 27.44 -1.67 8.87
N GLN A 617 28.24 -2.63 8.46
CA GLN A 617 29.35 -3.15 9.25
C GLN A 617 30.53 -2.17 9.36
N PHE A 618 30.60 -1.15 8.53
CA PHE A 618 31.65 -0.14 8.51
C PHE A 618 31.21 1.22 9.05
N ARG A 619 30.33 1.21 10.03
CA ARG A 619 29.81 2.41 10.68
C ARG A 619 30.60 2.77 11.93
N ASP A 620 30.14 3.80 12.64
CA ASP A 620 30.75 4.26 13.87
C ASP A 620 31.02 3.12 14.82
N ASP A 621 32.18 3.22 15.49
CA ASP A 621 32.68 2.25 16.45
C ASP A 621 32.90 0.82 15.91
N ALA A 622 33.00 0.64 14.61
CA ALA A 622 33.28 -0.67 14.03
C ALA A 622 34.58 -1.27 14.56
N VAL A 623 34.57 -2.60 14.71
CA VAL A 623 35.80 -3.38 14.84
C VAL A 623 36.05 -4.08 13.52
N LEU A 624 37.17 -3.78 12.88
CA LEU A 624 37.62 -4.41 11.63
C LEU A 624 38.65 -5.48 11.92
N GLN A 625 38.70 -6.50 11.07
CA GLN A 625 39.64 -7.60 11.23
C GLN A 625 41.10 -7.14 11.11
N ALA A 626 41.87 -7.39 12.15
CA ALA A 626 43.31 -7.14 12.13
C ALA A 626 44.11 -8.22 11.38
N ASP A 627 45.35 -7.88 11.00
CA ASP A 627 46.33 -8.75 10.38
C ASP A 627 45.93 -9.46 9.09
N LYS A 628 44.79 -9.10 8.53
CA LYS A 628 44.27 -9.57 7.24
C LYS A 628 43.85 -8.37 6.37
N PRO A 629 43.86 -8.50 5.03
CA PRO A 629 43.25 -7.49 4.16
C PRO A 629 41.74 -7.34 4.48
N VAL A 630 41.26 -6.12 4.57
CA VAL A 630 39.84 -5.85 4.82
C VAL A 630 39.23 -5.15 3.63
N THR A 631 38.24 -5.76 2.99
CA THR A 631 37.48 -5.14 1.92
C THR A 631 36.34 -4.34 2.50
N ILE A 632 36.43 -3.01 2.38
CA ILE A 632 35.33 -2.07 2.69
C ILE A 632 34.53 -1.85 1.42
N TRP A 633 33.20 -1.83 1.53
CA TRP A 633 32.34 -1.74 0.38
C TRP A 633 31.03 -1.03 0.71
N GLY A 634 30.35 -0.58 -0.32
CA GLY A 634 29.07 0.08 -0.23
C GLY A 634 28.31 0.05 -1.55
N SER A 635 27.22 0.78 -1.63
CA SER A 635 26.40 0.82 -2.81
C SER A 635 25.94 2.25 -3.12
N THR A 636 26.02 2.60 -4.39
CA THR A 636 25.53 3.87 -4.94
C THR A 636 24.11 3.72 -5.51
N ARG A 637 23.51 2.55 -5.42
CA ARG A 637 22.16 2.31 -5.86
C ARG A 637 21.17 3.02 -4.96
N ASN A 638 20.36 3.89 -5.55
CA ASN A 638 19.26 4.52 -4.82
C ASN A 638 18.09 3.54 -4.70
N TYR A 639 17.81 3.08 -3.50
CA TYR A 639 16.77 2.10 -3.19
C TYR A 639 15.51 2.74 -2.61
N GLY A 640 15.21 3.97 -2.97
CA GLY A 640 13.96 4.64 -2.64
C GLY A 640 12.94 4.54 -3.77
N GLU A 641 11.73 5.02 -3.53
CA GLU A 641 10.60 5.10 -4.46
C GLU A 641 10.86 6.08 -5.64
N TRP A 642 12.08 6.16 -6.10
CA TRP A 642 12.45 7.04 -7.20
C TRP A 642 11.96 6.47 -8.52
N GLN A 643 11.06 7.18 -9.17
CA GLN A 643 10.50 6.82 -10.49
C GLN A 643 11.14 7.61 -11.63
N GLY A 644 12.25 8.30 -11.41
CA GLY A 644 12.98 9.03 -12.44
C GLY A 644 14.14 8.24 -13.03
N GLU A 645 14.59 8.60 -14.23
CA GLU A 645 15.83 8.07 -14.78
C GLU A 645 17.02 8.53 -13.93
N PRO A 646 18.07 7.68 -13.74
CA PRO A 646 19.28 8.08 -13.06
C PRO A 646 19.89 9.33 -13.72
N GLU A 647 20.37 10.28 -12.93
CA GLU A 647 21.12 11.43 -13.47
C GLU A 647 22.30 10.93 -14.29
N LYS A 648 22.41 11.38 -15.53
CA LYS A 648 23.55 11.11 -16.40
C LYS A 648 24.67 12.09 -16.00
N GLY A 649 25.80 11.56 -15.56
CA GLY A 649 26.95 12.37 -15.16
C GLY A 649 28.16 11.53 -14.81
N ASP A 650 29.29 12.18 -14.59
CA ASP A 650 30.53 11.53 -14.13
C ASP A 650 30.43 11.23 -12.62
N CYS A 651 29.99 9.99 -12.30
CA CYS A 651 29.75 9.56 -10.93
C CYS A 651 30.98 8.95 -10.30
N LYS A 652 31.40 9.45 -9.13
CA LYS A 652 32.57 8.96 -8.41
C LYS A 652 32.30 8.77 -6.92
N VAL A 653 32.89 7.71 -6.40
CA VAL A 653 32.99 7.47 -4.94
C VAL A 653 34.40 7.85 -4.50
N HIS A 654 34.48 8.77 -3.55
CA HIS A 654 35.69 9.21 -2.90
C HIS A 654 35.81 8.49 -1.55
N PHE A 655 36.85 7.70 -1.42
CA PHE A 655 37.15 6.91 -0.22
C PHE A 655 38.38 7.46 0.50
N GLU A 656 38.27 7.70 1.81
CA GLU A 656 39.37 8.15 2.64
C GLU A 656 39.38 7.37 3.96
N PHE A 657 40.54 6.75 4.27
CA PHE A 657 40.77 6.02 5.50
C PHE A 657 42.24 6.20 5.94
N GLY A 658 42.49 7.06 6.93
CA GLY A 658 43.85 7.49 7.27
C GLY A 658 44.54 8.11 6.05
N ASP A 659 45.71 7.59 5.69
CA ASP A 659 46.47 8.06 4.52
C ASP A 659 46.00 7.44 3.20
N ILE A 660 45.07 6.50 3.25
CA ILE A 660 44.56 5.80 2.06
C ILE A 660 43.43 6.60 1.45
N LYS A 661 43.68 7.15 0.24
CA LYS A 661 42.68 7.86 -0.55
C LYS A 661 42.49 7.15 -1.89
N LYS A 662 41.23 6.91 -2.27
CA LYS A 662 40.86 6.27 -3.55
C LYS A 662 39.65 6.99 -4.16
N VAL A 663 39.65 7.09 -5.47
CA VAL A 663 38.51 7.54 -6.26
C VAL A 663 38.07 6.41 -7.20
N ILE A 664 36.78 6.06 -7.15
CA ILE A 664 36.21 4.94 -7.88
C ILE A 664 35.14 5.48 -8.78
N SER A 665 35.25 5.28 -10.10
CA SER A 665 34.17 5.60 -11.03
C SER A 665 33.06 4.56 -10.88
N VAL A 666 31.82 5.04 -10.76
CA VAL A 666 30.62 4.22 -10.61
C VAL A 666 29.53 4.74 -11.53
N THR A 667 28.51 3.92 -11.80
CA THR A 667 27.29 4.40 -12.46
C THR A 667 26.17 4.53 -11.43
N PRO A 668 25.21 5.46 -11.59
CA PRO A 668 24.15 5.66 -10.61
C PRO A 668 23.25 4.44 -10.38
N ASP A 669 23.20 3.54 -11.34
CA ASP A 669 22.44 2.29 -11.35
C ASP A 669 23.27 1.04 -11.02
N MET A 670 24.60 1.15 -11.07
CA MET A 670 25.54 0.06 -10.75
C MET A 670 26.04 0.16 -9.31
N ALA A 671 25.57 -0.42 -8.69
CA ALA A 671 25.43 -0.78 -7.43
C ALA A 671 26.58 -0.86 -6.45
N GLU A 672 27.66 -1.47 -6.69
CA GLU A 672 28.63 -1.83 -5.65
C GLU A 672 30.02 -1.27 -5.95
N TRP A 673 30.59 -0.61 -4.97
CA TRP A 673 31.99 -0.21 -4.96
C TRP A 673 32.69 -0.89 -3.79
N GLN A 674 34.00 -1.10 -3.93
CA GLN A 674 34.81 -1.66 -2.87
C GLN A 674 36.25 -1.15 -2.87
N VAL A 675 36.86 -1.11 -1.68
CA VAL A 675 38.27 -0.81 -1.46
C VAL A 675 38.83 -1.80 -0.48
N THR A 676 39.93 -2.44 -0.81
CA THR A 676 40.64 -3.35 0.11
C THR A 676 41.77 -2.59 0.81
N LEU A 677 41.67 -2.54 2.14
CA LEU A 677 42.72 -2.05 3.02
C LEU A 677 43.82 -3.12 3.18
N PRO A 678 45.10 -2.71 3.32
CA PRO A 678 46.13 -3.64 3.69
C PRO A 678 45.93 -4.19 5.11
N PRO A 679 46.62 -5.28 5.48
CA PRO A 679 46.59 -5.77 6.85
C PRO A 679 46.99 -4.69 7.86
N MET A 680 46.15 -4.43 8.83
CA MET A 680 46.36 -3.44 9.89
C MET A 680 46.56 -4.15 11.23
N LYS A 681 47.40 -3.61 12.08
CA LYS A 681 47.69 -4.20 13.41
C LYS A 681 46.51 -4.00 14.36
N ALA A 682 46.23 -5.00 15.20
CA ALA A 682 45.25 -4.89 16.26
C ALA A 682 45.68 -3.83 17.27
N GLY A 683 44.66 -3.09 17.74
CA GLY A 683 44.89 -2.10 18.80
C GLY A 683 43.73 -1.15 19.01
N PRO A 684 43.76 -0.40 20.11
CA PRO A 684 42.67 0.50 20.49
C PRO A 684 42.70 1.86 19.76
N LYS A 685 43.68 2.13 18.90
CA LYS A 685 43.82 3.41 18.18
C LYS A 685 42.61 3.56 17.25
N PRO A 686 41.78 4.63 17.39
CA PRO A 686 40.62 4.83 16.54
C PRO A 686 41.04 5.43 15.20
N TYR A 687 40.28 5.04 14.17
CA TYR A 687 40.36 5.56 12.79
C TYR A 687 39.04 6.20 12.39
N THR A 688 39.09 7.06 11.37
CA THR A 688 37.94 7.66 10.72
C THR A 688 37.89 7.19 9.27
N LEU A 689 36.73 6.75 8.84
CA LEU A 689 36.43 6.41 7.45
C LEU A 689 35.50 7.48 6.88
N LYS A 690 35.88 8.03 5.74
CA LYS A 690 35.05 8.99 5.02
C LYS A 690 34.78 8.50 3.61
N VAL A 691 33.51 8.54 3.19
CA VAL A 691 33.08 8.11 1.85
C VAL A 691 32.15 9.18 1.30
N GLY A 692 32.57 9.85 0.23
CA GLY A 692 31.81 10.85 -0.50
C GLY A 692 31.34 10.30 -1.85
N PHE A 693 30.18 10.72 -2.31
CA PHE A 693 29.69 10.44 -3.65
C PHE A 693 29.49 11.74 -4.41
N THR A 694 30.10 11.87 -5.57
CA THR A 694 30.03 13.05 -6.42
C THR A 694 29.42 12.74 -7.78
N ILE A 695 28.71 13.71 -8.34
CA ILE A 695 28.23 13.72 -9.72
C ILE A 695 28.77 14.98 -10.38
N ASP A 696 29.49 14.84 -11.50
CA ASP A 696 30.15 15.96 -12.20
C ASP A 696 31.05 16.83 -11.30
N GLY A 697 31.67 16.18 -10.31
CA GLY A 697 32.57 16.84 -9.34
C GLY A 697 31.85 17.48 -8.15
N GLU A 698 30.54 17.59 -8.15
CA GLU A 698 29.75 18.11 -7.02
C GLU A 698 29.48 17.01 -5.99
N LEU A 699 29.72 17.28 -4.71
CA LEU A 699 29.43 16.33 -3.61
C LEU A 699 27.92 16.27 -3.36
N VAL A 700 27.32 15.10 -3.59
CA VAL A 700 25.87 14.89 -3.44
C VAL A 700 25.51 14.07 -2.22
N HIS A 701 26.43 13.26 -1.71
CA HIS A 701 26.22 12.48 -0.49
C HIS A 701 27.55 12.11 0.18
N GLU A 702 27.58 12.12 1.52
CA GLU A 702 28.74 11.74 2.30
C GLU A 702 28.36 10.85 3.49
N ARG A 703 29.26 9.93 3.84
CA ARG A 703 29.21 9.16 5.08
C ARG A 703 30.55 9.24 5.79
N VAL A 704 30.51 9.57 7.04
CA VAL A 704 31.68 9.55 7.93
C VAL A 704 31.42 8.55 9.05
N ALA A 705 32.33 7.64 9.26
CA ALA A 705 32.30 6.68 10.37
C ALA A 705 33.55 6.89 11.25
N VAL A 706 33.32 7.08 12.53
CA VAL A 706 34.38 7.39 13.52
C VAL A 706 34.54 6.26 14.52
N GLY A 707 35.67 6.27 15.26
CA GLY A 707 35.91 5.30 16.34
C GLY A 707 36.22 3.87 15.87
N ILE A 708 36.58 3.69 14.61
CA ILE A 708 36.89 2.36 14.02
C ILE A 708 38.21 1.87 14.61
N VAL A 709 38.25 0.64 15.09
CA VAL A 709 39.48 -0.01 15.63
C VAL A 709 39.74 -1.33 14.90
N PHE A 710 40.96 -1.86 15.01
CA PHE A 710 41.30 -3.16 14.47
C PHE A 710 41.45 -4.21 15.57
N GLY A 711 40.91 -5.39 15.36
CA GLY A 711 40.89 -6.47 16.33
C GLY A 711 40.42 -7.79 15.70
N ASP A 712 39.98 -8.71 16.52
CA ASP A 712 39.45 -10.01 16.08
C ASP A 712 37.95 -9.93 15.83
N VAL A 713 37.51 -10.18 14.63
CA VAL A 713 36.09 -10.11 14.25
C VAL A 713 35.51 -11.52 14.10
N TRP A 714 34.42 -11.77 14.82
CA TRP A 714 33.72 -13.04 14.81
C TRP A 714 32.29 -12.89 14.32
N TYR A 715 31.88 -13.77 13.42
CA TYR A 715 30.47 -13.86 12.98
C TYR A 715 29.78 -14.95 13.79
N VAL A 716 28.66 -14.63 14.41
CA VAL A 716 27.88 -15.55 15.23
C VAL A 716 26.46 -15.66 14.68
N ALA A 717 26.12 -16.83 14.15
CA ALA A 717 24.76 -17.18 13.74
C ALA A 717 24.07 -17.96 14.86
N ALA A 718 22.98 -17.42 15.37
CA ALA A 718 22.24 -18.02 16.48
C ALA A 718 20.75 -18.17 16.15
N PRO A 719 20.10 -19.26 16.56
CA PRO A 719 18.67 -19.44 16.48
C PRO A 719 17.94 -18.53 17.47
N ALA A 720 16.63 -18.44 17.32
CA ALA A 720 15.74 -17.79 18.29
C ALA A 720 15.79 -18.55 19.63
N GLY A 721 15.85 -17.82 20.73
CA GLY A 721 15.85 -18.41 22.06
C GLY A 721 16.67 -17.64 23.07
N LYS A 722 16.61 -18.08 24.32
CA LYS A 722 17.44 -17.60 25.41
C LYS A 722 18.55 -18.60 25.70
N PHE A 723 19.79 -18.15 25.75
CA PHE A 723 20.94 -18.99 26.07
C PHE A 723 21.30 -18.87 27.56
N LYS A 724 21.70 -19.99 28.17
CA LYS A 724 22.28 -20.03 29.53
C LYS A 724 23.74 -19.61 29.45
N VAL A 725 23.97 -18.31 29.56
CA VAL A 725 25.30 -17.74 29.42
C VAL A 725 25.99 -17.72 30.77
N PRO A 726 27.22 -18.31 30.91
CA PRO A 726 28.02 -18.22 32.12
C PRO A 726 28.32 -16.77 32.50
N LYS A 727 28.31 -16.45 33.79
CA LYS A 727 28.76 -15.13 34.29
C LYS A 727 30.26 -15.01 34.05
N GLY A 728 30.65 -14.17 33.08
CA GLY A 728 32.07 -13.85 32.83
C GLY A 728 32.45 -12.49 33.43
N LYS A 729 33.75 -12.28 33.64
CA LYS A 729 34.30 -10.95 33.99
C LYS A 729 34.62 -10.18 32.70
N PRO A 730 34.39 -8.85 32.63
CA PRO A 730 34.87 -8.02 31.55
C PRO A 730 36.37 -8.17 31.36
N SER A 731 36.85 -8.19 30.11
CA SER A 731 38.24 -8.43 29.76
C SER A 731 39.15 -7.20 29.93
N GLY A 732 38.59 -6.02 30.13
CA GLY A 732 39.32 -4.74 30.11
C GLY A 732 39.70 -4.26 28.69
N GLN A 733 39.45 -5.04 27.66
CA GLN A 733 39.66 -4.70 26.26
C GLN A 733 38.36 -4.16 25.63
N ILE A 734 38.46 -3.49 24.47
CA ILE A 734 37.33 -3.05 23.66
C ILE A 734 36.62 -4.28 23.12
N VAL A 735 35.35 -4.45 23.46
CA VAL A 735 34.48 -5.47 22.91
C VAL A 735 33.22 -4.78 22.42
N ARG A 736 32.91 -4.95 21.15
CA ARG A 736 31.73 -4.34 20.52
C ARG A 736 30.94 -5.37 19.76
N MET A 737 29.61 -5.15 19.61
CA MET A 737 28.75 -5.99 18.78
C MET A 737 27.92 -5.18 17.82
N ILE A 738 27.57 -5.81 16.70
CA ILE A 738 26.49 -5.40 15.82
C ILE A 738 25.48 -6.53 15.77
N GLU A 739 24.19 -6.21 15.94
CA GLU A 739 23.12 -7.20 15.98
C GLU A 739 21.94 -6.81 15.12
N ASN A 740 21.08 -7.77 14.83
CA ASN A 740 19.80 -7.52 14.17
C ASN A 740 18.81 -6.88 15.15
N GLN A 741 18.30 -5.68 14.84
CA GLN A 741 17.31 -4.96 15.64
C GLN A 741 15.87 -5.07 15.13
N SER A 742 15.56 -5.98 14.21
CA SER A 742 14.20 -6.10 13.70
C SER A 742 13.20 -6.39 14.82
N LYS A 743 12.21 -5.52 14.99
CA LYS A 743 11.05 -5.73 15.88
C LYS A 743 9.97 -6.61 15.23
N ARG A 744 10.07 -6.92 13.94
CA ARG A 744 9.09 -7.72 13.21
C ARG A 744 9.61 -9.13 12.99
N ASP A 745 8.90 -10.08 13.53
CA ASP A 745 9.01 -11.48 13.16
C ASP A 745 8.54 -11.68 11.73
N GLY A 746 9.04 -12.68 11.05
CA GLY A 746 8.75 -13.02 9.68
C GLY A 746 7.28 -13.29 9.30
N LYS A 747 6.32 -12.71 10.03
CA LYS A 747 4.90 -12.68 9.66
C LYS A 747 4.61 -11.85 8.41
N ASP A 748 5.50 -10.92 8.05
CA ASP A 748 5.43 -10.31 6.73
C ASP A 748 6.12 -11.26 5.75
N ALA A 749 5.35 -12.20 5.36
CA ALA A 749 5.69 -13.38 4.60
C ALA A 749 6.62 -13.12 3.39
N PRO A 750 7.34 -14.17 2.98
CA PRO A 750 8.21 -14.19 1.80
C PRO A 750 7.58 -13.63 0.53
N SER A 751 6.26 -13.68 0.40
CA SER A 751 5.53 -13.25 -0.78
C SER A 751 5.65 -11.75 -1.12
N ARG A 752 5.92 -10.88 -0.15
CA ARG A 752 6.27 -9.47 -0.41
C ARG A 752 7.75 -9.26 -0.71
N PHE A 753 8.55 -10.31 -0.59
CA PHE A 753 9.99 -10.30 -0.71
C PHE A 753 10.51 -11.26 -1.77
N SER A 754 9.91 -11.24 -2.94
CA SER A 754 10.59 -11.72 -4.15
C SER A 754 11.98 -11.09 -4.33
N VAL A 755 12.26 -10.10 -3.55
CA VAL A 755 13.56 -9.45 -3.33
C VAL A 755 14.57 -10.31 -2.59
N CYS A 756 14.15 -11.40 -1.93
CA CYS A 756 15.08 -12.35 -1.31
C CYS A 756 16.04 -12.99 -2.31
N VAL A 757 15.80 -12.74 -3.57
CA VAL A 757 16.60 -13.22 -4.68
C VAL A 757 17.61 -12.20 -5.18
N SER A 758 17.51 -10.95 -4.76
CA SER A 758 18.47 -9.93 -5.17
C SER A 758 19.85 -10.28 -4.65
N ARG A 759 20.81 -10.36 -5.55
CA ARG A 759 22.26 -10.53 -5.25
C ARG A 759 22.84 -9.32 -4.55
N THR A 760 22.09 -8.23 -4.43
CA THR A 760 22.54 -7.02 -3.75
C THR A 760 22.47 -7.16 -2.24
N PRO A 761 23.45 -6.62 -1.53
CA PRO A 761 23.46 -6.61 -0.07
C PRO A 761 22.17 -5.99 0.48
N ARG A 762 21.72 -6.48 1.61
CA ARG A 762 20.47 -6.07 2.26
C ARG A 762 20.49 -4.71 2.92
N ILE A 763 21.57 -3.97 2.78
CA ILE A 763 21.57 -2.53 3.02
C ILE A 763 20.46 -1.83 2.27
N LYS A 764 20.08 -2.38 1.14
CA LYS A 764 18.90 -2.05 0.38
C LYS A 764 17.64 -1.86 1.20
N GLY A 765 17.47 -2.70 2.19
CA GLY A 765 16.38 -2.55 3.14
C GLY A 765 16.61 -1.48 4.19
N ALA A 766 17.85 -1.00 4.38
CA ALA A 766 18.18 -0.02 5.39
C ALA A 766 17.67 1.39 5.09
N ASN A 767 17.19 1.65 3.91
CA ASN A 767 16.85 3.00 3.45
C ASN A 767 15.39 3.33 3.38
N GLY A 768 14.58 2.43 3.68
CA GLY A 768 13.17 2.66 3.76
C GLY A 768 12.66 2.14 5.09
N LYS A 769 11.44 1.74 5.13
CA LYS A 769 10.83 1.01 6.26
C LYS A 769 11.58 -0.27 6.65
N TRP A 770 12.57 -0.67 5.87
CA TRP A 770 13.45 -1.80 6.07
C TRP A 770 14.71 -1.47 6.84
N GLY A 771 15.13 -0.20 6.86
CA GLY A 771 16.39 0.25 7.41
C GLY A 771 16.64 -0.04 8.87
N ASN A 772 15.61 -0.45 9.57
CA ASN A 772 15.69 -0.72 11.00
C ASN A 772 15.93 -2.20 11.34
N ARG A 773 16.28 -3.04 10.37
CA ARG A 773 16.53 -4.47 10.66
C ARG A 773 17.88 -4.75 11.27
N PHE A 774 18.85 -3.85 11.05
CA PHE A 774 20.18 -3.97 11.60
C PHE A 774 20.51 -2.73 12.43
N ALA A 775 21.28 -2.91 13.49
CA ALA A 775 21.88 -1.78 14.18
C ALA A 775 22.65 -0.93 13.16
N SER A 776 22.45 0.37 13.20
CA SER A 776 23.18 1.29 12.35
C SER A 776 24.59 1.60 12.87
N TYR A 777 24.96 1.06 14.00
CA TYR A 777 26.24 1.29 14.70
C TYR A 777 26.62 0.08 15.55
N TRP A 778 27.89 -0.04 15.83
CA TRP A 778 28.41 -0.96 16.81
C TRP A 778 28.14 -0.43 18.22
N LYS A 779 27.86 -1.34 19.15
CA LYS A 779 27.51 -1.01 20.53
C LYS A 779 28.16 -1.95 21.52
N ASP A 780 28.06 -1.64 22.81
CA ASP A 780 28.50 -2.53 23.88
C ASP A 780 27.77 -3.88 23.76
N PRO A 781 28.48 -4.99 23.95
CA PRO A 781 27.90 -6.31 23.79
C PRO A 781 27.01 -6.68 24.98
N SER A 782 26.02 -7.55 24.72
CA SER A 782 25.16 -8.11 25.73
C SER A 782 24.98 -9.62 25.56
N GLY A 783 24.50 -10.31 26.58
CA GLY A 783 24.19 -11.74 26.52
C GLY A 783 25.35 -12.61 26.00
N LEU A 784 25.04 -13.47 25.04
CA LEU A 784 26.01 -14.39 24.44
C LEU A 784 27.13 -13.66 23.71
N ALA A 785 26.84 -12.58 23.00
CA ALA A 785 27.86 -11.79 22.31
C ALA A 785 28.89 -11.19 23.29
N ALA A 786 28.44 -10.74 24.48
CA ALA A 786 29.33 -10.27 25.52
C ALA A 786 30.22 -11.40 26.06
N ALA A 787 29.66 -12.55 26.37
CA ALA A 787 30.41 -13.69 26.89
C ALA A 787 31.47 -14.17 25.89
N LEU A 788 31.11 -14.31 24.61
CA LEU A 788 32.05 -14.68 23.55
C LEU A 788 33.14 -13.61 23.38
N GLY A 789 32.76 -12.35 23.22
CA GLY A 789 33.67 -11.28 22.97
C GLY A 789 34.69 -11.06 24.10
N HIS A 790 34.23 -11.03 25.35
CA HIS A 790 35.14 -10.89 26.49
C HIS A 790 36.01 -12.14 26.72
N SER A 791 35.50 -13.34 26.41
CA SER A 791 36.31 -14.54 26.53
C SER A 791 37.44 -14.56 25.50
N ILE A 792 37.17 -14.17 24.25
CA ILE A 792 38.15 -14.01 23.21
C ILE A 792 39.16 -12.92 23.61
N ALA A 793 38.68 -11.74 23.96
CA ALA A 793 39.55 -10.59 24.32
C ALA A 793 40.45 -10.88 25.52
N ALA A 794 39.99 -11.66 26.50
CA ALA A 794 40.80 -12.08 27.63
C ALA A 794 41.95 -13.03 27.23
N LYS A 795 41.79 -13.79 26.15
CA LYS A 795 42.79 -14.73 25.65
C LYS A 795 43.78 -14.09 24.65
N THR A 796 43.25 -13.19 23.80
CA THR A 796 44.04 -12.57 22.73
C THR A 796 44.68 -11.24 23.12
N ASN A 797 44.17 -10.61 24.16
CA ASN A 797 44.51 -9.23 24.61
C ASN A 797 44.32 -8.19 23.49
N ARG A 798 43.29 -8.37 22.64
CA ARG A 798 42.99 -7.56 21.45
C ARG A 798 41.58 -7.01 21.52
N PRO A 799 41.25 -5.91 20.81
CA PRO A 799 39.87 -5.54 20.56
C PRO A 799 39.09 -6.64 19.89
N VAL A 800 37.81 -6.80 20.20
CA VAL A 800 36.94 -7.84 19.61
C VAL A 800 35.66 -7.26 19.07
N GLY A 801 35.33 -7.62 17.83
CA GLY A 801 34.07 -7.34 17.20
C GLY A 801 33.21 -8.60 17.05
N VAL A 802 31.96 -8.54 17.46
CA VAL A 802 31.00 -9.64 17.30
C VAL A 802 29.88 -9.22 16.38
N ILE A 803 29.81 -9.81 15.20
CA ILE A 803 28.66 -9.71 14.29
C ILE A 803 27.65 -10.76 14.74
N PHE A 804 26.70 -10.37 15.59
CA PHE A 804 25.76 -11.29 16.24
C PHE A 804 24.41 -11.31 15.56
N MET A 805 24.15 -12.40 14.82
CA MET A 805 22.94 -12.56 14.04
C MET A 805 22.06 -13.63 14.68
N GLN A 806 21.14 -13.18 15.51
CA GLN A 806 20.12 -14.03 16.12
C GLN A 806 18.79 -13.93 15.36
N THR A 807 18.24 -15.07 14.93
CA THR A 807 16.92 -15.10 14.31
C THR A 807 15.83 -14.91 15.37
N LYS A 808 14.65 -14.46 14.94
CA LYS A 808 13.47 -14.36 15.81
C LYS A 808 12.60 -15.60 15.77
N THR A 809 12.64 -16.31 14.67
CA THR A 809 11.97 -17.59 14.45
C THR A 809 13.00 -18.64 14.12
N ASN A 810 12.78 -19.87 14.56
CA ASN A 810 13.63 -20.99 14.21
C ASN A 810 13.21 -21.58 12.88
N GLY A 811 14.15 -22.18 12.17
CA GLY A 811 13.94 -22.81 10.88
C GLY A 811 15.03 -23.84 10.58
N PRO A 812 14.86 -24.65 9.52
CA PRO A 812 15.81 -25.68 9.14
C PRO A 812 17.15 -25.08 8.64
N ILE A 813 18.18 -25.91 8.58
CA ILE A 813 19.53 -25.53 8.17
C ILE A 813 19.54 -24.85 6.79
N LYS A 814 18.73 -25.37 5.86
CA LYS A 814 18.61 -24.84 4.49
C LYS A 814 18.29 -23.33 4.40
N ASN A 815 17.68 -22.77 5.43
CA ASN A 815 17.40 -21.34 5.47
C ASN A 815 18.66 -20.48 5.54
N TRP A 816 19.74 -21.02 6.08
CA TRP A 816 21.02 -20.36 6.25
C TRP A 816 22.00 -20.57 5.08
N ILE A 817 21.64 -21.41 4.10
CA ILE A 817 22.52 -21.77 2.98
C ILE A 817 22.29 -20.84 1.80
N ALA A 818 23.37 -20.36 1.15
CA ALA A 818 23.27 -19.57 -0.07
C ALA A 818 22.71 -20.40 -1.24
N PRO A 819 21.97 -19.80 -2.18
CA PRO A 819 21.29 -20.51 -3.26
C PRO A 819 22.15 -21.51 -4.02
N GLY A 820 23.36 -21.11 -4.40
CA GLY A 820 24.26 -21.95 -5.21
C GLY A 820 24.83 -23.17 -4.50
N PHE A 821 24.76 -23.23 -3.16
CA PHE A 821 25.25 -24.33 -2.36
C PHE A 821 24.21 -25.40 -2.07
N LEU A 822 22.92 -25.10 -2.25
CA LEU A 822 21.85 -26.08 -1.98
C LEU A 822 21.99 -27.36 -2.81
N LYS A 823 22.58 -27.31 -3.99
CA LYS A 823 22.84 -28.47 -4.86
C LYS A 823 23.84 -29.49 -4.28
N ASP A 824 24.62 -29.09 -3.26
CA ASP A 824 25.71 -29.86 -2.72
C ASP A 824 25.25 -30.91 -1.67
N ALA A 825 23.95 -30.96 -1.35
CA ALA A 825 23.33 -32.02 -0.57
C ALA A 825 22.09 -32.61 -1.27
N PRO A 826 21.95 -33.91 -1.37
CA PRO A 826 20.78 -34.55 -2.00
C PRO A 826 19.43 -34.14 -1.37
N SER A 827 19.37 -33.98 -0.04
CA SER A 827 18.18 -33.53 0.71
C SER A 827 17.70 -32.13 0.31
N LEU A 828 18.58 -31.29 -0.23
CA LEU A 828 18.32 -29.91 -0.60
C LEU A 828 18.07 -29.70 -2.10
N MET A 829 18.06 -30.76 -2.89
CA MET A 829 17.98 -30.66 -4.35
C MET A 829 16.64 -30.02 -4.83
N GLU A 830 15.52 -30.33 -4.19
CA GLU A 830 14.23 -29.71 -4.55
C GLU A 830 14.20 -28.23 -4.16
N ASP A 831 14.79 -27.88 -3.02
CA ASP A 831 14.96 -26.46 -2.64
C ASP A 831 15.90 -25.74 -3.63
N TYR A 832 16.96 -26.39 -4.09
CA TYR A 832 17.84 -25.83 -5.12
C TYR A 832 17.09 -25.52 -6.42
N LYS A 833 16.24 -26.45 -6.89
CA LYS A 833 15.41 -26.26 -8.09
C LYS A 833 14.44 -25.07 -7.90
N THR A 834 13.73 -25.05 -6.78
CA THR A 834 12.75 -24.01 -6.46
C THR A 834 13.42 -22.64 -6.35
N VAL A 835 14.50 -22.54 -5.59
CA VAL A 835 15.25 -21.28 -5.44
C VAL A 835 15.94 -20.89 -6.75
N GLY A 836 16.53 -21.87 -7.43
CA GLY A 836 17.25 -21.69 -8.68
C GLY A 836 16.36 -21.19 -9.80
N SER A 837 15.09 -21.58 -9.81
CA SER A 837 14.12 -21.10 -10.80
C SER A 837 13.86 -19.57 -10.75
N LYS A 838 14.38 -18.88 -9.75
CA LYS A 838 14.37 -17.41 -9.63
C LYS A 838 15.57 -16.72 -10.30
N TYR A 839 16.58 -17.47 -10.73
CA TYR A 839 17.83 -16.89 -11.24
C TYR A 839 18.01 -17.18 -12.72
N PRO A 840 18.19 -16.17 -13.59
CA PRO A 840 18.29 -16.33 -15.03
C PRO A 840 19.41 -17.27 -15.51
N ASP A 841 20.49 -17.38 -14.74
CA ASP A 841 21.64 -18.24 -14.99
C ASP A 841 21.48 -19.69 -14.50
N ASN A 842 20.31 -20.02 -13.95
CA ASN A 842 20.00 -21.35 -13.45
C ASN A 842 19.14 -22.11 -14.49
N PRO A 843 19.43 -23.40 -14.76
CA PRO A 843 18.69 -24.17 -15.75
C PRO A 843 17.18 -24.32 -15.48
N TYR A 844 16.76 -24.21 -14.21
CA TYR A 844 15.35 -24.29 -13.83
C TYR A 844 14.58 -22.99 -14.08
N TYR A 845 15.25 -21.88 -14.35
CA TYR A 845 14.61 -20.60 -14.61
C TYR A 845 13.75 -20.62 -15.89
N VAL A 846 14.31 -21.09 -16.99
CA VAL A 846 13.59 -21.20 -18.26
C VAL A 846 12.39 -22.14 -18.14
N ALA A 847 12.56 -23.28 -17.44
CA ALA A 847 11.46 -24.20 -17.20
C ALA A 847 10.32 -23.53 -16.41
N ASN A 848 10.67 -22.71 -15.43
CA ASN A 848 9.69 -21.94 -14.64
C ASN A 848 8.97 -20.88 -15.49
N VAL A 849 9.69 -20.17 -16.38
CA VAL A 849 9.06 -19.21 -17.30
C VAL A 849 8.10 -19.92 -18.26
N ARG A 850 8.44 -21.09 -18.78
CA ARG A 850 7.52 -21.89 -19.62
C ARG A 850 6.29 -22.35 -18.85
N ARG A 851 6.43 -22.77 -17.59
CA ARG A 851 5.29 -23.08 -16.72
C ARG A 851 4.38 -21.86 -16.54
N TYR A 852 4.97 -20.70 -16.27
CA TYR A 852 4.27 -19.44 -16.15
C TYR A 852 3.45 -19.08 -17.42
N ILE A 853 4.06 -19.23 -18.60
CA ILE A 853 3.34 -19.02 -19.88
C ILE A 853 2.16 -19.99 -20.00
N ALA A 854 2.34 -21.25 -19.63
CA ALA A 854 1.28 -22.26 -19.67
C ALA A 854 0.14 -21.90 -18.70
N GLU A 855 0.45 -21.44 -17.49
CA GLU A 855 -0.54 -20.98 -16.50
C GLU A 855 -1.35 -19.78 -17.02
N TRP A 856 -0.68 -18.81 -17.66
CA TRP A 856 -1.36 -17.67 -18.27
C TRP A 856 -2.28 -18.08 -19.43
N LYS A 857 -1.82 -19.00 -20.27
CA LYS A 857 -2.66 -19.55 -21.37
C LYS A 857 -3.89 -20.29 -20.84
N ALA A 858 -3.73 -21.09 -19.78
CA ALA A 858 -4.84 -21.80 -19.14
C ALA A 858 -5.81 -20.81 -18.46
N TYR A 859 -5.29 -19.82 -17.77
CA TYR A 859 -6.12 -18.79 -17.13
C TYR A 859 -7.05 -18.09 -18.14
N TRP A 860 -6.51 -17.61 -19.25
CA TRP A 860 -7.26 -16.90 -20.27
C TRP A 860 -8.12 -17.84 -21.14
N GLY A 861 -7.69 -19.08 -21.34
CA GLY A 861 -8.43 -20.08 -22.14
C GLY A 861 -9.53 -20.82 -21.40
N GLU A 862 -9.43 -20.97 -20.08
CA GLU A 862 -10.33 -21.80 -19.27
C GLU A 862 -11.02 -21.01 -18.16
N HIS A 863 -10.22 -20.39 -17.28
CA HIS A 863 -10.73 -19.72 -16.06
C HIS A 863 -11.61 -18.50 -16.41
N ILE A 864 -11.12 -17.61 -17.25
CA ILE A 864 -11.87 -16.41 -17.63
C ILE A 864 -13.14 -16.74 -18.41
N PRO A 865 -13.15 -17.64 -19.41
CA PRO A 865 -14.40 -18.06 -20.06
C PRO A 865 -15.41 -18.67 -19.10
N ALA A 866 -14.97 -19.46 -18.12
CA ALA A 866 -15.85 -20.02 -17.10
C ALA A 866 -16.49 -18.91 -16.25
N MET A 867 -15.70 -17.94 -15.79
CA MET A 867 -16.19 -16.79 -15.02
C MET A 867 -17.17 -15.93 -15.83
N MET A 868 -16.87 -15.66 -17.10
CA MET A 868 -17.76 -14.92 -18.00
C MET A 868 -19.10 -15.65 -18.20
N LYS A 869 -19.06 -16.97 -18.40
CA LYS A 869 -20.25 -17.79 -18.59
C LYS A 869 -21.13 -17.83 -17.33
N THR A 870 -20.53 -17.99 -16.16
CA THR A 870 -21.28 -18.13 -14.90
C THR A 870 -21.60 -16.78 -14.25
N LYS A 871 -20.91 -15.72 -14.64
CA LYS A 871 -20.97 -14.38 -14.02
C LYS A 871 -20.73 -14.40 -12.51
N ALA A 872 -20.00 -15.41 -12.06
CA ALA A 872 -19.62 -15.66 -10.67
C ALA A 872 -18.13 -16.00 -10.57
N VAL A 873 -17.54 -15.84 -9.40
CA VAL A 873 -16.17 -16.30 -9.13
C VAL A 873 -16.19 -17.83 -9.01
N PRO A 874 -15.46 -18.59 -9.84
CA PRO A 874 -15.60 -20.04 -9.92
C PRO A 874 -15.28 -20.80 -8.63
N ASP A 875 -14.35 -20.32 -7.86
CA ASP A 875 -13.84 -20.95 -6.63
C ASP A 875 -14.27 -20.24 -5.34
N GLY A 876 -15.14 -19.22 -5.46
CA GLY A 876 -15.59 -18.43 -4.32
C GLY A 876 -14.53 -17.49 -3.71
N SER A 877 -13.36 -17.32 -4.36
CA SER A 877 -12.35 -16.41 -3.88
C SER A 877 -12.78 -14.94 -4.05
N SER A 878 -12.40 -14.11 -3.12
CA SER A 878 -12.69 -12.67 -3.18
C SER A 878 -11.89 -11.91 -4.24
N TRP A 879 -10.85 -12.53 -4.78
CA TRP A 879 -9.95 -11.96 -5.79
C TRP A 879 -10.07 -12.75 -7.10
N GLY A 880 -9.97 -12.06 -8.21
CA GLY A 880 -9.77 -12.74 -9.48
C GLY A 880 -8.44 -13.47 -9.46
N HIS A 881 -8.47 -14.78 -9.63
CA HIS A 881 -7.25 -15.57 -9.76
C HIS A 881 -6.66 -15.36 -11.13
N TYR A 882 -5.74 -14.45 -11.25
CA TYR A 882 -4.88 -14.44 -12.42
C TYR A 882 -3.46 -14.79 -11.99
N PRO A 883 -2.70 -15.47 -12.85
CA PRO A 883 -1.31 -15.78 -12.55
C PRO A 883 -0.51 -14.53 -12.23
N SER A 884 0.50 -14.65 -11.37
CA SER A 884 1.40 -13.54 -11.07
C SER A 884 1.94 -12.93 -12.37
N PRO A 885 2.06 -11.60 -12.48
CA PRO A 885 2.69 -10.97 -13.64
C PRO A 885 4.20 -11.31 -13.76
N LYS A 886 4.75 -11.99 -12.77
CA LYS A 886 6.10 -12.54 -12.76
C LYS A 886 6.04 -14.04 -12.49
N PRO A 887 6.96 -14.83 -13.08
CA PRO A 887 7.02 -16.25 -12.78
C PRO A 887 7.06 -16.51 -11.28
N ASP A 888 6.04 -17.20 -10.78
CA ASP A 888 5.99 -17.61 -9.39
C ASP A 888 6.73 -18.93 -9.21
N VAL A 889 7.52 -19.03 -8.15
CA VAL A 889 8.37 -20.18 -7.88
C VAL A 889 7.96 -20.94 -6.63
N GLY A 890 6.78 -20.65 -6.13
CA GLY A 890 6.28 -21.23 -4.90
C GLY A 890 7.04 -20.79 -3.63
N ASP A 891 6.55 -21.21 -2.49
CA ASP A 891 7.10 -20.87 -1.19
C ASP A 891 8.23 -21.83 -0.82
N SER A 892 9.49 -21.42 -1.02
CA SER A 892 10.63 -22.07 -0.36
C SER A 892 11.21 -21.11 0.68
N THR A 893 11.33 -21.60 1.91
CA THR A 893 12.04 -20.88 2.98
C THR A 893 13.56 -21.05 2.86
N ALA A 894 14.02 -21.93 2.01
CA ALA A 894 15.45 -22.13 1.77
C ALA A 894 16.13 -20.82 1.38
N THR A 895 17.33 -20.59 1.88
CA THR A 895 18.15 -19.39 1.66
C THR A 895 17.66 -18.12 2.34
N TRP A 896 16.51 -18.13 2.93
CA TRP A 896 15.88 -16.90 3.41
C TRP A 896 16.66 -16.22 4.54
N THR A 897 17.08 -16.99 5.54
CA THR A 897 17.91 -16.49 6.64
C THR A 897 19.28 -16.05 6.13
N TYR A 898 19.89 -16.82 5.24
CA TYR A 898 21.14 -16.43 4.59
C TYR A 898 21.03 -15.05 3.92
N ASN A 899 20.01 -14.87 3.10
CA ASN A 899 19.83 -13.63 2.35
C ASN A 899 19.62 -12.40 3.25
N VAL A 900 19.00 -12.57 4.43
CA VAL A 900 18.69 -11.48 5.34
C VAL A 900 19.79 -11.20 6.36
N TYR A 901 20.43 -12.26 6.88
CA TYR A 901 21.32 -12.15 8.04
C TYR A 901 22.79 -12.34 7.68
N THR A 902 23.10 -13.09 6.64
CA THR A 902 24.47 -13.45 6.29
C THR A 902 24.99 -12.67 5.08
N HIS A 903 24.24 -12.69 3.98
CA HIS A 903 24.67 -12.08 2.72
C HIS A 903 25.01 -10.59 2.82
N CYS A 904 24.32 -9.85 3.67
CA CYS A 904 24.58 -8.41 3.88
C CYS A 904 25.90 -8.10 4.56
N PHE A 905 26.58 -9.09 5.14
CA PHE A 905 27.90 -8.95 5.73
C PHE A 905 29.03 -9.52 4.87
N THR A 906 28.72 -10.10 3.73
CA THR A 906 29.71 -10.69 2.84
C THR A 906 30.06 -9.75 1.68
N PRO A 907 31.37 -9.63 1.29
CA PRO A 907 32.51 -10.23 1.97
C PRO A 907 32.90 -9.50 3.26
N ALA A 908 33.41 -10.23 4.26
CA ALA A 908 34.03 -9.66 5.45
C ALA A 908 35.22 -10.53 5.84
N ALA A 909 36.32 -9.90 6.26
CA ALA A 909 37.42 -10.58 6.88
C ALA A 909 37.09 -10.94 8.33
N LEU A 910 37.29 -12.17 8.74
CA LEU A 910 36.94 -12.70 10.06
C LEU A 910 38.08 -13.49 10.70
N SER A 911 38.11 -13.49 12.03
CA SER A 911 38.90 -14.43 12.83
C SER A 911 38.20 -15.80 12.91
N GLY A 912 36.84 -15.84 12.87
CA GLY A 912 36.14 -17.09 12.89
C GLY A 912 34.61 -16.93 12.79
N ILE A 913 33.94 -18.07 12.65
CA ILE A 913 32.50 -18.19 12.52
C ILE A 913 32.00 -19.14 13.61
N VAL A 914 30.90 -18.75 14.27
CA VAL A 914 30.18 -19.58 15.23
C VAL A 914 28.77 -19.82 14.71
N PHE A 915 28.35 -21.06 14.64
CA PHE A 915 27.00 -21.44 14.23
C PHE A 915 26.33 -22.28 15.33
N LEU A 916 25.22 -21.82 15.83
CA LEU A 916 24.43 -22.54 16.85
C LEU A 916 23.24 -23.23 16.19
N SER A 917 23.10 -24.51 16.42
CA SER A 917 21.96 -25.31 15.99
C SER A 917 20.75 -25.14 16.92
N SER A 918 19.58 -25.53 16.43
CA SER A 918 18.31 -25.54 17.17
C SER A 918 17.48 -26.78 16.87
N GLU A 919 16.49 -27.02 17.68
CA GLU A 919 15.54 -28.12 17.51
C GLU A 919 14.90 -28.18 16.12
N SER A 920 14.53 -27.03 15.56
CA SER A 920 13.92 -26.93 14.23
C SER A 920 14.85 -27.38 13.07
N MET A 921 16.16 -27.47 13.31
CA MET A 921 17.13 -27.96 12.32
C MET A 921 17.19 -29.46 12.22
N VAL A 922 16.54 -30.18 13.14
CA VAL A 922 16.50 -31.63 13.21
C VAL A 922 15.08 -32.20 13.32
N ALA A 923 14.06 -31.32 13.34
CA ALA A 923 12.69 -31.73 13.64
C ALA A 923 12.09 -32.67 12.59
N ASP A 924 12.33 -32.37 11.29
CA ASP A 924 11.67 -33.06 10.20
C ASP A 924 12.10 -34.53 10.03
N ASP A 925 13.37 -34.85 10.35
CA ASP A 925 13.95 -36.15 10.12
C ASP A 925 14.73 -36.73 11.34
N GLN A 926 14.56 -36.13 12.51
CA GLN A 926 15.26 -36.49 13.75
C GLN A 926 16.80 -36.37 13.65
N GLY A 927 17.27 -35.49 12.72
CA GLY A 927 18.69 -35.21 12.49
C GLY A 927 19.38 -36.10 11.46
N GLY A 928 18.65 -36.89 10.68
CA GLY A 928 19.23 -37.76 9.66
C GLY A 928 20.02 -37.01 8.60
N ASN A 929 19.57 -35.84 8.15
CA ASN A 929 20.25 -34.97 7.20
C ASN A 929 21.16 -33.90 7.82
N PHE A 930 21.24 -33.83 9.16
CA PHE A 930 22.00 -32.79 9.86
C PHE A 930 23.44 -32.69 9.39
N GLY A 931 24.15 -33.81 9.31
CA GLY A 931 25.56 -33.86 8.93
C GLY A 931 25.82 -33.35 7.51
N PRO A 932 25.18 -33.90 6.48
CA PRO A 932 25.31 -33.41 5.10
C PRO A 932 24.96 -31.93 4.95
N GLU A 933 23.85 -31.48 5.51
CA GLU A 933 23.41 -30.10 5.43
C GLU A 933 24.31 -29.13 6.19
N MET A 934 24.82 -29.54 7.36
CA MET A 934 25.79 -28.75 8.13
C MET A 934 27.12 -28.65 7.38
N SER A 935 27.54 -29.69 6.65
CA SER A 935 28.71 -29.63 5.78
C SER A 935 28.57 -28.61 4.68
N VAL A 936 27.41 -28.58 4.02
CA VAL A 936 27.10 -27.60 2.99
C VAL A 936 27.06 -26.19 3.56
N LEU A 937 26.39 -25.97 4.70
CA LEU A 937 26.31 -24.69 5.39
C LEU A 937 27.70 -24.18 5.78
N ALA A 938 28.54 -25.02 6.40
CA ALA A 938 29.86 -24.63 6.83
C ALA A 938 30.73 -24.22 5.63
N ASN A 939 30.75 -25.02 4.56
CA ASN A 939 31.47 -24.71 3.34
C ASN A 939 30.94 -23.45 2.66
N CYS A 940 29.64 -23.24 2.66
CA CYS A 940 29.02 -22.00 2.19
C CYS A 940 29.54 -20.77 2.96
N PHE A 941 29.49 -20.80 4.29
CA PHE A 941 29.92 -19.69 5.12
C PHE A 941 31.39 -19.38 4.97
N LYS A 942 32.25 -20.42 5.01
CA LYS A 942 33.71 -20.28 4.80
C LYS A 942 34.00 -19.64 3.45
N THR A 943 33.39 -20.12 2.39
CA THR A 943 33.58 -19.57 1.03
C THR A 943 33.13 -18.09 0.97
N ARG A 944 32.07 -17.71 1.66
CA ARG A 944 31.53 -16.35 1.63
C ARG A 944 32.29 -15.37 2.54
N PHE A 945 33.00 -15.86 3.54
CA PHE A 945 33.71 -15.06 4.54
C PHE A 945 35.25 -15.15 4.45
N GLY A 946 35.79 -15.58 3.36
CA GLY A 946 37.23 -15.46 3.14
C GLY A 946 37.99 -16.76 2.98
N GLY A 947 37.31 -17.90 2.86
CA GLY A 947 37.91 -19.16 2.45
C GLY A 947 38.07 -20.23 3.54
N GLU A 948 38.80 -21.30 3.22
CA GLU A 948 38.91 -22.50 4.03
C GLU A 948 39.63 -22.30 5.37
N ASP A 949 40.48 -21.29 5.46
CA ASP A 949 41.28 -21.00 6.65
C ASP A 949 40.49 -20.31 7.78
N VAL A 950 39.27 -19.83 7.51
CA VAL A 950 38.39 -19.23 8.55
C VAL A 950 37.85 -20.35 9.42
N PRO A 951 38.15 -20.40 10.73
CA PRO A 951 37.63 -21.41 11.64
C PRO A 951 36.10 -21.39 11.69
N PHE A 952 35.51 -22.58 11.66
CA PHE A 952 34.03 -22.76 11.79
C PHE A 952 33.72 -23.60 13.01
N ILE A 953 33.21 -22.97 14.07
CA ILE A 953 32.80 -23.61 15.29
C ILE A 953 31.27 -23.77 15.27
N TYR A 954 30.79 -24.98 15.45
CA TYR A 954 29.37 -25.25 15.35
C TYR A 954 28.89 -26.19 16.43
N THR A 955 27.60 -26.14 16.73
CA THR A 955 26.98 -27.05 17.70
C THR A 955 26.36 -28.26 17.01
N VAL A 956 26.51 -29.43 17.64
CA VAL A 956 25.93 -30.69 17.21
C VAL A 956 25.00 -31.18 18.33
N PRO A 957 23.73 -31.46 18.07
CA PRO A 957 22.86 -32.05 19.09
C PRO A 957 23.33 -33.46 19.44
N SER A 958 23.25 -33.79 20.70
CA SER A 958 23.48 -35.21 21.16
C SER A 958 22.37 -36.13 20.63
N LYS A 959 22.60 -37.41 20.65
CA LYS A 959 21.59 -38.43 20.28
C LYS A 959 20.33 -38.40 21.17
N ALA A 960 20.44 -37.80 22.34
CA ALA A 960 19.28 -37.60 23.20
C ALA A 960 18.34 -36.49 22.64
N LEU A 961 18.91 -35.46 21.99
CA LEU A 961 18.14 -34.39 21.35
C LEU A 961 17.71 -34.77 19.94
N ALA A 962 18.54 -35.48 19.17
CA ALA A 962 18.27 -35.90 17.81
C ALA A 962 18.75 -37.34 17.57
N PRO A 963 17.88 -38.35 17.68
CA PRO A 963 18.29 -39.76 17.66
C PRO A 963 19.01 -40.25 16.41
N LYS A 964 18.73 -39.61 15.27
CA LYS A 964 19.31 -39.93 13.97
C LYS A 964 20.43 -38.98 13.55
N VAL A 965 20.91 -38.12 14.44
CA VAL A 965 21.91 -37.12 14.11
C VAL A 965 23.18 -37.77 13.54
N THR A 966 23.66 -37.25 12.45
CA THR A 966 24.91 -37.67 11.79
C THR A 966 25.95 -36.58 11.94
N SER A 967 27.21 -36.99 11.99
CA SER A 967 28.32 -36.04 11.91
C SER A 967 28.43 -35.46 10.49
N PRO A 968 28.96 -34.24 10.34
CA PRO A 968 29.25 -33.67 9.03
C PRO A 968 30.10 -34.61 8.18
N VAL A 969 29.78 -34.75 6.91
CA VAL A 969 30.48 -35.60 5.96
C VAL A 969 31.80 -34.95 5.57
N ALA A 970 31.81 -33.66 5.27
CA ALA A 970 32.98 -32.92 4.89
C ALA A 970 32.85 -31.43 5.20
N ILE A 971 33.74 -30.90 6.03
CA ILE A 971 33.93 -29.46 6.22
C ILE A 971 35.37 -29.13 5.84
N LYS A 972 35.55 -28.28 4.84
CA LYS A 972 36.87 -27.89 4.38
C LYS A 972 37.60 -27.01 5.39
N GLY A 973 38.88 -27.26 5.62
CA GLY A 973 39.74 -26.47 6.51
C GLY A 973 39.37 -26.56 8.00
N LYS A 974 39.74 -25.57 8.81
CA LYS A 974 39.57 -25.57 10.26
C LYS A 974 38.11 -25.60 10.69
N SER A 975 37.71 -26.56 11.53
CA SER A 975 36.40 -26.64 12.15
C SER A 975 36.43 -27.33 13.52
N ALA A 976 35.49 -27.02 14.39
CA ALA A 976 35.33 -27.67 15.68
C ALA A 976 33.82 -27.83 16.01
N ALA A 977 33.45 -29.05 16.38
CA ALA A 977 32.12 -29.40 16.83
C ALA A 977 32.03 -29.29 18.37
N VAL A 978 30.91 -28.80 18.86
CA VAL A 978 30.56 -28.77 20.28
C VAL A 978 29.23 -29.47 20.47
N GLU A 979 29.22 -30.59 21.17
CA GLU A 979 28.03 -31.38 21.43
C GLU A 979 27.11 -30.66 22.42
N LEU A 980 25.80 -30.69 22.17
CA LEU A 980 24.77 -30.11 23.04
C LEU A 980 23.82 -31.18 23.53
N ASP A 981 23.65 -31.22 24.87
CA ASP A 981 22.60 -31.99 25.55
C ASP A 981 21.37 -31.15 25.91
N ASP A 982 21.46 -29.83 25.73
CA ASP A 982 20.40 -28.85 25.92
C ASP A 982 20.63 -27.68 24.96
N TRP A 983 19.62 -27.35 24.16
CA TRP A 983 19.67 -26.28 23.16
C TRP A 983 20.03 -24.90 23.72
N SER A 984 19.82 -24.68 24.99
CA SER A 984 20.15 -23.40 25.65
C SER A 984 21.58 -23.32 26.19
N GLN A 985 22.31 -24.43 26.29
CA GLN A 985 23.67 -24.46 26.85
C GLN A 985 24.72 -24.04 25.82
N VAL A 986 25.50 -23.04 26.16
CA VAL A 986 26.53 -22.45 25.26
C VAL A 986 27.90 -22.34 25.93
N GLY A 987 28.09 -22.89 27.13
CA GLY A 987 29.37 -22.83 27.85
C GLY A 987 30.53 -23.44 27.07
N GLY A 988 30.35 -24.67 26.55
CA GLY A 988 31.34 -25.34 25.72
C GLY A 988 31.68 -24.60 24.42
N VAL A 989 30.69 -23.89 23.84
CA VAL A 989 30.92 -23.06 22.65
C VAL A 989 31.85 -21.89 22.98
N ILE A 990 31.60 -21.21 24.11
CA ILE A 990 32.43 -20.08 24.58
C ILE A 990 33.87 -20.53 24.79
N GLU A 991 34.08 -21.69 25.42
CA GLU A 991 35.40 -22.27 25.65
C GLU A 991 36.08 -22.66 24.34
N ALA A 992 35.38 -23.32 23.43
CA ALA A 992 35.94 -23.72 22.13
C ALA A 992 36.36 -22.51 21.31
N VAL A 993 35.55 -21.45 21.28
CA VAL A 993 35.85 -20.19 20.58
C VAL A 993 37.06 -19.50 21.20
N ALA A 994 37.15 -19.40 22.54
CA ALA A 994 38.28 -18.80 23.23
C ALA A 994 39.58 -19.58 23.02
N LYS A 995 39.52 -20.93 22.98
CA LYS A 995 40.65 -21.79 22.69
C LYS A 995 41.15 -21.60 21.23
N GLN A 996 40.19 -21.55 20.28
CA GLN A 996 40.54 -21.32 18.89
C GLN A 996 41.16 -19.94 18.65
N ALA A 997 40.60 -18.90 19.26
CA ALA A 997 41.14 -17.55 19.17
C ALA A 997 42.55 -17.40 19.76
N ALA A 998 42.88 -18.18 20.79
CA ALA A 998 44.23 -18.19 21.37
C ALA A 998 45.27 -18.96 20.52
N ALA A 999 44.83 -19.82 19.60
CA ALA A 999 45.67 -20.58 18.73
C ALA A 999 46.02 -19.87 17.41
N GLU A 1000 45.31 -18.81 17.09
CA GLU A 1000 45.53 -17.91 15.95
C GLU A 1000 46.27 -16.63 16.35
#